data_a8a7f7dad5bf7df6fcf390a7b6d0fc36
#
_entry.id   a8a7f7dad5bf7df6fcf390a7b6d0fc36
#
_cell.length_a   1.000
_cell.length_b   1.000
_cell.length_c   1.000
_cell.angle_alpha   90.00
_cell.angle_beta   90.00
_cell.angle_gamma   90.00
#
_symmetry.space_group_name_H-M   'P 1'
#
loop_
_entity.id
_entity.type
_entity.pdbx_description
1 polymer ?
#
loop_
_entity_poly.entity_id
_entity_poly.type
_entity_poly.pdbx_seq_one_letter_code
_entity_poly.pdbx_strand_id
1 'polypeptide(L)'
;MRKAVVLMAILSQSLGMIHADNYAETRGIGQYPGRLSQFTAPKMVKDYTYRNIALNRMVYTSSNADFNLTGHLVTDGIITSKAPSFLSVKTNEGELSNRDKEKMIDGNTVTSQYIKGENAFVEFNWEAMKVNLKKLEFTGELAFYKDKASQGYTIRVMGSHNGKKWEVLGEEKGSDLPGVATKQQVSSDPNKFQDVVKLPLRKLNVSIPLKKPGSYEHVRIELIMPGAAWWRIKLIDNSTSWRPSMHFASVWKSDLAKKTDAKIQWLYVDLGTEADFDQVNLFWINKARNGKIQVSNDAKNWSDIATLGQQKQKGLIEKIACKGHGRYVRLLLTEPDASGRFALSEMQVMGKGGLRAETANTLTSTNGKQMLNQWQLRREGSDTWIQATVPGTVLTSYMNIGAVPDNRYDDNMRQISESFFNSDFWYRTTIEYKPSANKQQHTYLNFDGINWKANILLNGEKIGRIDGAFIRSRIDITKKLKPGANKLEVHVIKNAHFGVVKQKNLQNTDLNGGELGADNPTFHASIGWDWITNTPGREIGIWNDVYLTHDNGVSVSDPVVTSTLNLPDTLATMTPSVFLQNADAAEKTVKLAGYIGKIKFEKEVSLKPNEKREVAFAPTDYPQLKDQHMNLWWPNGYGSPYLYDAGFRVSDKTSGEMLSEVNYKAGIRQMSYADLETQTKIYINGKRLNPLGGNWGFAETNLNYRGREYDTAVRYHKEMNYNMIRDWVGQIGDEELYEACDKYGIMVWQDFWLANPWDGPDPDDHKMFLENSADYIARIRNHASIGIYCGRNEGFPPAAIDKVLREQVKDIHPQLGYIPSSADLGVSGHGPYQMKSPSFYFANQSHKLHSERGMPNVPTFESLSRMMKPEHLWPQNDAWGQHDYTL
;
A
#
# COMPACT_ATOMS: atom_id res chain seq x y z
N MET A 1 -26.49 55.30 10.41
CA MET A 1 -25.20 54.66 10.57
C MET A 1 -25.19 53.53 11.61
N ARG A 2 -25.69 53.68 12.86
CA ARG A 2 -25.69 52.59 13.85
C ARG A 2 -26.48 51.32 13.47
N LYS A 3 -27.60 51.44 12.73
CA LYS A 3 -28.39 50.24 12.29
C LYS A 3 -27.74 49.48 11.11
N ALA A 4 -26.96 50.15 10.28
CA ALA A 4 -26.25 49.50 9.18
C ALA A 4 -25.00 48.72 9.68
N VAL A 5 -24.34 49.22 10.73
CA VAL A 5 -23.18 48.54 11.33
C VAL A 5 -23.62 47.29 12.10
N VAL A 6 -24.80 47.33 12.78
CA VAL A 6 -25.34 46.14 13.47
C VAL A 6 -25.81 45.08 12.46
N LEU A 7 -26.38 45.47 11.32
CA LEU A 7 -26.81 44.56 10.28
C LEU A 7 -25.59 43.92 9.54
N MET A 8 -24.53 44.69 9.32
CA MET A 8 -23.28 44.14 8.79
C MET A 8 -22.56 43.19 9.80
N ALA A 9 -22.60 43.48 11.10
CA ALA A 9 -22.05 42.60 12.10
C ALA A 9 -22.85 41.30 12.26
N ILE A 10 -24.19 41.37 12.13
CA ILE A 10 -25.05 40.18 12.15
C ILE A 10 -24.93 39.36 10.86
N LEU A 11 -24.78 40.02 9.69
CA LEU A 11 -24.53 39.33 8.42
C LEU A 11 -23.09 38.72 8.37
N SER A 12 -22.09 39.36 8.96
CA SER A 12 -20.76 38.78 9.06
C SER A 12 -20.69 37.62 10.06
N GLN A 13 -21.44 37.65 11.16
CA GLN A 13 -21.54 36.53 12.07
C GLN A 13 -22.37 35.37 11.51
N SER A 14 -23.44 35.64 10.75
CA SER A 14 -24.21 34.57 10.11
C SER A 14 -23.49 33.93 8.91
N LEU A 15 -22.72 34.69 8.14
CA LEU A 15 -21.84 34.13 7.08
C LEU A 15 -20.65 33.35 7.66
N GLY A 16 -20.12 33.78 8.83
CA GLY A 16 -19.09 33.04 9.53
C GLY A 16 -19.58 31.73 10.13
N MET A 17 -20.84 31.66 10.61
CA MET A 17 -21.37 30.41 11.17
C MET A 17 -21.74 29.38 10.11
N ILE A 18 -22.13 29.77 8.90
CA ILE A 18 -22.47 28.80 7.83
C ILE A 18 -21.21 28.13 7.24
N HIS A 19 -20.04 28.75 7.39
CA HIS A 19 -18.78 28.13 6.93
C HIS A 19 -18.03 27.38 8.03
N ALA A 20 -18.31 27.67 9.31
CA ALA A 20 -17.59 27.02 10.41
C ALA A 20 -17.92 25.52 10.57
N ASP A 21 -19.08 25.07 10.13
CA ASP A 21 -19.50 23.66 10.29
C ASP A 21 -18.91 22.70 9.26
N ASN A 22 -18.26 23.21 8.20
CA ASN A 22 -17.76 22.37 7.10
C ASN A 22 -16.23 22.27 6.99
N TYR A 23 -15.48 23.06 7.76
CA TYR A 23 -14.01 23.10 7.66
C TYR A 23 -13.35 22.96 9.02
N ALA A 24 -12.26 22.17 9.05
CA ALA A 24 -11.35 22.15 10.18
C ALA A 24 -10.29 23.25 10.00
N GLU A 25 -10.09 24.09 10.99
CA GLU A 25 -9.02 25.09 10.98
C GLU A 25 -7.66 24.40 11.09
N THR A 26 -6.73 24.81 10.23
CA THR A 26 -5.34 24.42 10.33
C THR A 26 -4.49 25.66 10.49
N ARG A 27 -3.58 25.66 11.46
CA ARG A 27 -2.73 26.81 11.74
C ARG A 27 -1.80 27.11 10.57
N GLY A 28 -1.91 28.31 10.03
CA GLY A 28 -1.03 28.84 8.97
C GLY A 28 -1.39 28.43 7.55
N ILE A 29 -2.33 27.53 7.32
CA ILE A 29 -2.69 27.08 5.98
C ILE A 29 -4.18 27.16 5.65
N GLY A 30 -4.97 27.76 6.50
CA GLY A 30 -6.41 28.00 6.28
C GLY A 30 -7.31 26.87 6.75
N GLN A 31 -8.37 26.58 6.02
CA GLN A 31 -9.41 25.64 6.40
C GLN A 31 -9.47 24.47 5.42
N TYR A 32 -9.58 23.26 5.96
CA TYR A 32 -9.82 22.06 5.16
C TYR A 32 -11.31 21.73 5.13
N PRO A 33 -11.81 21.21 3.99
CA PRO A 33 -13.17 20.69 3.94
C PRO A 33 -13.33 19.52 4.92
N GLY A 34 -14.55 19.33 5.39
CA GLY A 34 -14.90 18.19 6.21
C GLY A 34 -14.73 16.86 5.47
N ARG A 35 -14.66 15.78 6.25
CA ARG A 35 -14.54 14.42 5.73
C ARG A 35 -15.76 14.03 4.90
N LEU A 36 -15.58 13.33 3.78
CA LEU A 36 -16.68 12.77 3.03
C LEU A 36 -17.41 11.68 3.83
N SER A 37 -18.73 11.56 3.61
CA SER A 37 -19.56 10.59 4.31
C SER A 37 -19.14 9.13 4.10
N GLN A 38 -18.59 8.79 2.94
CA GLN A 38 -18.08 7.44 2.66
C GLN A 38 -16.92 7.01 3.53
N PHE A 39 -16.15 7.96 4.07
CA PHE A 39 -15.03 7.70 4.97
C PHE A 39 -15.41 7.86 6.45
N THR A 40 -16.68 8.13 6.74
CA THR A 40 -17.14 8.30 8.11
C THR A 40 -17.27 6.93 8.76
N ALA A 41 -16.71 6.81 9.98
CA ALA A 41 -16.86 5.60 10.78
C ALA A 41 -18.36 5.30 11.04
N PRO A 42 -18.76 4.02 11.11
CA PRO A 42 -20.10 3.67 11.50
C PRO A 42 -20.38 4.17 12.91
N LYS A 43 -21.62 4.52 13.18
CA LYS A 43 -22.05 4.92 14.53
C LYS A 43 -21.95 3.71 15.46
N MET A 44 -21.26 3.88 16.57
CA MET A 44 -21.14 2.85 17.60
C MET A 44 -22.23 3.06 18.65
N VAL A 45 -23.01 2.03 18.94
CA VAL A 45 -24.11 2.06 19.91
C VAL A 45 -23.96 0.99 20.96
N LYS A 46 -24.45 1.24 22.18
CA LYS A 46 -24.47 0.23 23.26
C LYS A 46 -25.43 -0.89 22.90
N ASP A 47 -24.97 -2.12 23.10
CA ASP A 47 -25.75 -3.33 22.90
C ASP A 47 -25.84 -4.11 24.22
N TYR A 48 -27.04 -4.30 24.71
CA TYR A 48 -27.32 -4.94 26.00
C TYR A 48 -27.54 -6.47 25.90
N THR A 49 -27.27 -7.05 24.71
CA THR A 49 -27.22 -8.52 24.60
C THR A 49 -25.98 -9.05 25.33
N TYR A 50 -26.16 -10.15 26.08
CA TYR A 50 -25.05 -10.83 26.78
C TYR A 50 -24.16 -11.54 25.77
N ARG A 51 -22.89 -11.15 25.70
CA ARG A 51 -21.94 -11.64 24.71
C ARG A 51 -20.50 -11.38 25.12
N ASN A 52 -19.53 -11.81 24.32
CA ASN A 52 -18.15 -11.33 24.42
C ASN A 52 -18.09 -9.86 23.96
N ILE A 53 -18.02 -8.94 24.92
CA ILE A 53 -17.96 -7.49 24.65
C ILE A 53 -16.54 -6.99 24.33
N ALA A 54 -15.52 -7.86 24.47
CA ALA A 54 -14.15 -7.58 24.08
C ALA A 54 -13.87 -7.88 22.59
N LEU A 55 -14.77 -8.61 21.92
CA LEU A 55 -14.55 -9.00 20.52
C LEU A 55 -14.39 -7.79 19.61
N ASN A 56 -13.30 -7.77 18.83
CA ASN A 56 -12.92 -6.63 17.99
C ASN A 56 -12.87 -5.30 18.76
N ARG A 57 -12.23 -5.32 19.94
CA ARG A 57 -11.94 -4.13 20.74
C ARG A 57 -10.44 -3.88 20.82
N MET A 58 -10.07 -2.60 20.94
CA MET A 58 -8.67 -2.18 21.06
C MET A 58 -7.99 -2.81 22.29
N VAL A 59 -6.75 -3.23 22.10
CA VAL A 59 -5.91 -3.78 23.16
C VAL A 59 -4.59 -3.05 23.21
N TYR A 60 -4.19 -2.69 24.41
CA TYR A 60 -2.89 -2.08 24.71
C TYR A 60 -2.08 -3.01 25.60
N THR A 61 -0.77 -3.02 25.41
CA THR A 61 0.15 -3.93 26.08
C THR A 61 1.36 -3.20 26.65
N SER A 62 1.95 -3.75 27.70
CA SER A 62 3.21 -3.25 28.25
C SER A 62 4.41 -3.57 27.37
N SER A 63 4.35 -4.68 26.63
CA SER A 63 5.37 -5.10 25.67
C SER A 63 4.80 -6.10 24.68
N ASN A 64 5.44 -6.18 23.51
CA ASN A 64 5.21 -7.19 22.50
C ASN A 64 6.57 -7.79 22.13
N ALA A 65 6.64 -9.11 22.03
CA ALA A 65 7.86 -9.80 21.65
C ALA A 65 8.28 -9.46 20.20
N ASP A 66 7.30 -9.13 19.39
CA ASP A 66 7.44 -8.86 17.97
C ASP A 66 6.16 -8.11 17.50
N PHE A 67 6.24 -7.35 16.39
CA PHE A 67 5.07 -6.68 15.77
C PHE A 67 3.97 -7.60 15.31
N ASN A 68 4.31 -8.87 15.06
CA ASN A 68 3.36 -9.86 14.61
C ASN A 68 2.52 -10.39 15.77
N LEU A 69 2.95 -10.18 17.00
CA LEU A 69 2.37 -10.79 18.20
C LEU A 69 1.88 -9.75 19.20
N THR A 70 1.21 -8.71 18.67
CA THR A 70 0.67 -7.61 19.48
C THR A 70 -0.65 -7.97 20.16
N GLY A 71 -1.06 -7.14 21.13
CA GLY A 71 -2.32 -7.29 21.85
C GLY A 71 -3.56 -7.33 20.96
N HIS A 72 -3.52 -6.73 19.79
CA HIS A 72 -4.62 -6.77 18.81
C HIS A 72 -5.17 -8.19 18.56
N LEU A 73 -4.31 -9.20 18.62
CA LEU A 73 -4.67 -10.59 18.33
C LEU A 73 -5.47 -11.29 19.44
N VAL A 74 -5.58 -10.71 20.65
CA VAL A 74 -6.31 -11.38 21.73
C VAL A 74 -7.81 -11.06 21.77
N THR A 75 -8.30 -10.28 20.82
CA THR A 75 -9.72 -9.92 20.67
C THR A 75 -10.22 -10.12 19.25
N ASP A 76 -9.47 -10.82 18.40
CA ASP A 76 -9.83 -11.02 16.99
C ASP A 76 -10.83 -12.18 16.77
N GLY A 77 -11.17 -12.90 17.85
CA GLY A 77 -12.10 -14.02 17.83
C GLY A 77 -11.51 -15.33 17.33
N ILE A 78 -10.18 -15.41 17.13
CA ILE A 78 -9.50 -16.63 16.68
C ILE A 78 -8.76 -17.27 17.86
N ILE A 79 -9.16 -18.46 18.21
CA ILE A 79 -8.54 -19.24 19.28
C ILE A 79 -7.59 -20.26 18.66
N THR A 80 -6.32 -20.19 19.03
CA THR A 80 -5.30 -21.17 18.65
C THR A 80 -4.63 -21.79 19.87
N SER A 81 -4.20 -23.04 19.73
CA SER A 81 -3.36 -23.74 20.72
C SER A 81 -1.89 -23.82 20.27
N LYS A 82 -1.57 -23.32 19.09
CA LYS A 82 -0.22 -23.40 18.54
C LYS A 82 0.62 -22.25 19.06
N ALA A 83 1.78 -22.56 19.65
CA ALA A 83 2.76 -21.55 19.98
C ALA A 83 3.29 -20.87 18.69
N PRO A 84 3.39 -19.53 18.63
CA PRO A 84 4.04 -18.87 17.53
C PRO A 84 5.52 -19.25 17.49
N SER A 85 6.04 -19.45 16.29
CA SER A 85 7.45 -19.73 16.09
C SER A 85 8.23 -18.44 15.81
N PHE A 86 9.51 -18.44 16.20
CA PHE A 86 10.41 -17.31 15.96
C PHE A 86 11.68 -17.79 15.29
N LEU A 87 12.31 -16.88 14.57
CA LEU A 87 13.63 -17.05 14.01
C LEU A 87 14.56 -15.96 14.53
N SER A 88 15.73 -16.37 15.04
CA SER A 88 16.89 -15.49 15.14
C SER A 88 18.02 -16.02 14.25
N VAL A 89 18.76 -15.11 13.65
CA VAL A 89 19.91 -15.45 12.80
C VAL A 89 21.14 -14.72 13.31
N LYS A 90 22.21 -15.45 13.56
CA LYS A 90 23.48 -14.92 14.04
C LYS A 90 24.57 -15.11 13.00
N THR A 91 25.47 -14.16 12.95
CA THR A 91 26.73 -14.25 12.19
C THR A 91 27.90 -14.03 13.13
N ASN A 92 29.11 -14.11 12.61
CA ASN A 92 30.31 -13.71 13.37
C ASN A 92 30.34 -12.21 13.74
N GLU A 93 29.47 -11.38 13.12
CA GLU A 93 29.34 -9.96 13.43
C GLU A 93 28.21 -9.68 14.45
N GLY A 94 27.45 -10.69 14.86
CA GLY A 94 26.34 -10.57 15.81
C GLY A 94 25.02 -11.12 15.29
N GLU A 95 23.92 -10.76 15.94
CA GLU A 95 22.58 -11.12 15.55
C GLU A 95 22.06 -10.19 14.45
N LEU A 96 21.53 -10.77 13.39
CA LEU A 96 20.94 -10.01 12.29
C LEU A 96 19.65 -9.32 12.70
N SER A 97 19.42 -8.15 12.11
CA SER A 97 18.18 -7.40 12.28
C SER A 97 16.96 -8.19 11.79
N ASN A 98 15.77 -7.78 12.18
CA ASN A 98 14.54 -8.38 11.67
C ASN A 98 14.43 -8.29 10.14
N ARG A 99 15.01 -7.26 9.54
CA ARG A 99 15.09 -7.08 8.08
C ARG A 99 16.00 -8.10 7.42
N ASP A 100 17.15 -8.36 8.03
CA ASP A 100 18.23 -9.11 7.37
C ASP A 100 18.14 -10.61 7.62
N LYS A 101 17.51 -11.02 8.72
CA LYS A 101 17.45 -12.44 9.14
C LYS A 101 16.74 -13.35 8.15
N GLU A 102 15.83 -12.86 7.34
CA GLU A 102 15.06 -13.65 6.38
C GLU A 102 15.57 -13.57 4.93
N LYS A 103 16.47 -12.63 4.60
CA LYS A 103 16.95 -12.39 3.23
C LYS A 103 17.48 -13.61 2.47
N MET A 104 17.95 -14.62 3.19
CA MET A 104 18.44 -15.85 2.57
C MET A 104 17.36 -16.93 2.41
N ILE A 105 16.16 -16.72 2.98
CA ILE A 105 15.10 -17.73 3.07
C ILE A 105 13.71 -17.18 2.69
N ASP A 106 13.64 -15.95 2.18
CA ASP A 106 12.39 -15.26 1.85
C ASP A 106 11.75 -15.70 0.52
N GLY A 107 12.44 -16.53 -0.24
CA GLY A 107 12.01 -16.96 -1.57
C GLY A 107 12.30 -15.93 -2.67
N ASN A 108 12.96 -14.83 -2.34
CA ASN A 108 13.29 -13.76 -3.28
C ASN A 108 14.74 -13.90 -3.77
N THR A 109 14.93 -14.06 -5.07
CA THR A 109 16.25 -14.22 -5.69
C THR A 109 17.08 -12.94 -5.76
N VAL A 110 16.44 -11.79 -5.51
CA VAL A 110 17.08 -10.46 -5.53
C VAL A 110 17.73 -10.15 -4.19
N THR A 111 17.14 -10.59 -3.08
CA THR A 111 17.69 -10.38 -1.74
C THR A 111 18.97 -11.21 -1.51
N SER A 112 19.81 -10.77 -0.59
CA SER A 112 21.03 -11.49 -0.23
C SER A 112 21.60 -10.98 1.09
N GLN A 113 22.39 -11.83 1.76
CA GLN A 113 23.10 -11.47 2.98
C GLN A 113 24.61 -11.51 2.76
N TYR A 114 25.28 -10.45 3.18
CA TYR A 114 26.74 -10.37 3.22
C TYR A 114 27.23 -10.79 4.61
N ILE A 115 28.28 -11.62 4.63
CA ILE A 115 28.91 -12.14 5.85
C ILE A 115 30.41 -11.97 5.68
N LYS A 116 31.07 -11.26 6.60
CA LYS A 116 32.48 -10.90 6.47
C LYS A 116 33.41 -11.90 7.16
N GLY A 117 34.58 -12.07 6.61
CA GLY A 117 35.71 -12.73 7.24
C GLY A 117 36.04 -14.12 6.70
N GLU A 118 37.20 -14.61 7.16
CA GLU A 118 37.84 -15.86 6.74
C GLU A 118 37.18 -17.10 7.35
N ASN A 119 36.67 -16.99 8.58
CA ASN A 119 35.94 -17.99 9.32
C ASN A 119 34.56 -17.47 9.66
N ALA A 120 33.79 -17.25 8.62
CA ALA A 120 32.45 -16.70 8.73
C ALA A 120 31.43 -17.81 9.02
N PHE A 121 30.29 -17.44 9.58
CA PHE A 121 29.18 -18.35 9.73
C PHE A 121 27.86 -17.62 9.68
N VAL A 122 26.81 -18.34 9.34
CA VAL A 122 25.43 -17.95 9.57
C VAL A 122 24.73 -19.06 10.35
N GLU A 123 24.06 -18.70 11.43
CA GLU A 123 23.41 -19.63 12.36
C GLU A 123 21.94 -19.24 12.50
N PHE A 124 21.08 -20.13 12.06
CA PHE A 124 19.63 -20.02 12.18
C PHE A 124 19.18 -20.73 13.46
N ASN A 125 18.41 -20.06 14.29
CA ASN A 125 17.87 -20.57 15.55
C ASN A 125 16.36 -20.38 15.56
N TRP A 126 15.62 -21.47 15.62
CA TRP A 126 14.17 -21.47 15.67
C TRP A 126 13.66 -21.76 17.09
N GLU A 127 12.77 -20.91 17.58
CA GLU A 127 12.00 -21.17 18.79
C GLU A 127 10.65 -21.77 18.40
N ALA A 128 10.24 -22.87 19.02
CA ALA A 128 8.99 -23.60 18.80
C ALA A 128 8.78 -24.11 17.36
N MET A 129 9.88 -24.32 16.62
CA MET A 129 9.86 -24.83 15.24
C MET A 129 11.13 -25.68 14.99
N LYS A 130 11.02 -26.64 14.08
CA LYS A 130 12.15 -27.42 13.54
C LYS A 130 12.12 -27.36 12.03
N VAL A 131 13.30 -27.30 11.43
CA VAL A 131 13.43 -27.36 9.98
C VAL A 131 13.92 -28.73 9.54
N ASN A 132 13.31 -29.26 8.49
CA ASN A 132 13.67 -30.56 7.95
C ASN A 132 14.74 -30.38 6.86
N LEU A 133 15.92 -30.90 7.11
CA LEU A 133 17.07 -30.79 6.23
C LEU A 133 17.40 -32.13 5.59
N LYS A 134 17.43 -32.16 4.26
CA LYS A 134 17.88 -33.29 3.46
C LYS A 134 19.18 -32.97 2.71
N LYS A 135 19.28 -31.73 2.24
CA LYS A 135 20.43 -31.14 1.55
C LYS A 135 20.45 -29.64 1.81
N LEU A 136 21.61 -29.02 1.63
CA LEU A 136 21.73 -27.57 1.58
C LEU A 136 22.13 -27.15 0.17
N GLU A 137 21.35 -26.30 -0.44
CA GLU A 137 21.65 -25.72 -1.75
C GLU A 137 21.47 -24.19 -1.68
N PHE A 138 22.43 -23.45 -2.20
CA PHE A 138 22.30 -22.01 -2.38
C PHE A 138 23.22 -21.48 -3.47
N THR A 139 22.85 -20.35 -4.03
CA THR A 139 23.72 -19.54 -4.90
C THR A 139 24.33 -18.39 -4.12
N GLY A 140 25.53 -17.98 -4.49
CA GLY A 140 26.22 -16.93 -3.80
C GLY A 140 27.46 -16.42 -4.52
N GLU A 141 28.22 -15.62 -3.80
CA GLU A 141 29.47 -15.04 -4.26
C GLU A 141 30.47 -15.02 -3.10
N LEU A 142 31.73 -15.15 -3.42
CA LEU A 142 32.84 -15.05 -2.49
C LEU A 142 33.84 -14.04 -3.01
N ALA A 143 34.14 -12.99 -2.23
CA ALA A 143 35.22 -12.06 -2.49
C ALA A 143 36.44 -12.40 -1.62
N PHE A 144 37.63 -12.31 -2.18
CA PHE A 144 38.89 -12.68 -1.50
C PHE A 144 40.08 -11.82 -1.93
N TYR A 145 41.15 -11.83 -1.11
CA TYR A 145 42.36 -11.07 -1.40
C TYR A 145 43.26 -11.86 -2.39
N LYS A 146 43.81 -11.16 -3.39
CA LYS A 146 44.54 -11.75 -4.51
C LYS A 146 45.73 -12.63 -4.12
N ASP A 147 46.42 -12.27 -3.07
CA ASP A 147 47.61 -12.96 -2.54
C ASP A 147 47.28 -14.32 -1.91
N LYS A 148 46.00 -14.58 -1.68
CA LYS A 148 45.51 -15.85 -1.11
C LYS A 148 44.58 -16.63 -2.05
N ALA A 149 44.60 -16.27 -3.34
CA ALA A 149 43.68 -16.82 -4.35
C ALA A 149 43.86 -18.35 -4.64
N SER A 150 45.00 -18.95 -4.28
CA SER A 150 45.30 -20.39 -4.44
C SER A 150 44.74 -21.26 -3.31
N GLN A 151 44.15 -20.67 -2.27
CA GLN A 151 43.63 -21.43 -1.15
C GLN A 151 42.16 -21.79 -1.39
N GLY A 152 41.84 -23.08 -1.29
CA GLY A 152 40.46 -23.56 -1.42
C GLY A 152 39.55 -23.10 -0.27
N TYR A 153 38.27 -23.23 -0.47
CA TYR A 153 37.28 -22.96 0.55
C TYR A 153 36.60 -24.21 1.08
N THR A 154 36.06 -24.12 2.27
CA THR A 154 35.20 -25.16 2.87
C THR A 154 33.85 -24.52 3.30
N ILE A 155 32.76 -25.13 2.87
CA ILE A 155 31.41 -24.79 3.35
C ILE A 155 30.90 -26.02 4.11
N ARG A 156 30.54 -25.81 5.38
CA ARG A 156 30.12 -26.90 6.27
C ARG A 156 28.75 -26.61 6.84
N VAL A 157 27.88 -27.61 6.81
CA VAL A 157 26.53 -27.53 7.40
C VAL A 157 26.55 -28.29 8.71
N MET A 158 26.08 -27.62 9.75
CA MET A 158 25.98 -28.18 11.09
C MET A 158 24.56 -28.12 11.60
N GLY A 159 24.12 -29.09 12.37
CA GLY A 159 22.82 -29.13 13.04
C GLY A 159 22.95 -29.29 14.54
N SER A 160 21.98 -28.76 15.27
CA SER A 160 21.88 -28.91 16.73
C SER A 160 20.43 -28.93 17.18
N HIS A 161 20.16 -29.66 18.28
CA HIS A 161 18.86 -29.67 18.97
C HIS A 161 18.80 -28.75 20.20
N ASN A 162 19.91 -28.18 20.63
CA ASN A 162 19.97 -27.38 21.84
C ASN A 162 20.89 -26.15 21.74
N GLY A 163 21.42 -25.87 20.55
CA GLY A 163 22.31 -24.75 20.29
C GLY A 163 23.70 -24.86 20.97
N LYS A 164 23.97 -25.98 21.69
CA LYS A 164 25.23 -26.20 22.43
C LYS A 164 26.07 -27.32 21.84
N LYS A 165 25.44 -28.44 21.47
CA LYS A 165 26.10 -29.57 20.84
C LYS A 165 25.80 -29.56 19.34
N TRP A 166 26.84 -29.40 18.54
CA TRP A 166 26.72 -29.30 17.08
C TRP A 166 27.31 -30.56 16.41
N GLU A 167 26.62 -31.06 15.41
CA GLU A 167 27.10 -32.15 14.56
C GLU A 167 27.26 -31.68 13.11
N VAL A 168 28.29 -32.14 12.45
CA VAL A 168 28.53 -31.88 11.04
C VAL A 168 27.62 -32.77 10.22
N LEU A 169 26.72 -32.13 9.47
CA LEU A 169 25.75 -32.80 8.62
C LEU A 169 26.23 -33.01 7.20
N GLY A 170 27.08 -32.11 6.68
CA GLY A 170 27.67 -32.19 5.36
C GLY A 170 28.77 -31.16 5.16
N GLU A 171 29.59 -31.34 4.16
CA GLU A 171 30.70 -30.45 3.84
C GLU A 171 30.96 -30.46 2.34
N GLU A 172 31.25 -29.28 1.78
CA GLU A 172 31.75 -29.08 0.43
C GLU A 172 33.12 -28.41 0.48
N LYS A 173 34.07 -28.88 -0.30
CA LYS A 173 35.36 -28.26 -0.46
C LYS A 173 35.58 -27.86 -1.91
N GLY A 174 35.85 -26.60 -2.13
CA GLY A 174 36.22 -26.09 -3.44
C GLY A 174 37.73 -25.90 -3.54
N SER A 175 38.32 -26.33 -4.65
CA SER A 175 39.72 -26.11 -4.96
C SER A 175 39.88 -24.92 -5.90
N ASP A 176 41.07 -24.42 -6.00
CA ASP A 176 41.61 -23.35 -6.87
C ASP A 176 40.61 -22.36 -7.49
N LEU A 177 40.79 -21.09 -7.11
CA LEU A 177 39.89 -19.99 -7.44
C LEU A 177 40.49 -19.08 -8.52
N PRO A 178 40.19 -19.27 -9.82
CA PRO A 178 40.49 -18.23 -10.80
C PRO A 178 39.54 -17.06 -10.58
N GLY A 179 40.05 -15.97 -10.01
CA GLY A 179 39.27 -14.78 -9.80
C GLY A 179 39.07 -13.95 -11.05
N VAL A 180 37.81 -13.61 -11.36
CA VAL A 180 37.46 -12.57 -12.32
C VAL A 180 37.27 -11.28 -11.54
N ALA A 181 38.11 -10.24 -11.79
CA ALA A 181 37.94 -8.93 -11.18
C ALA A 181 36.71 -8.26 -11.72
N THR A 182 35.72 -7.96 -10.87
CA THR A 182 34.57 -7.14 -11.23
C THR A 182 34.69 -5.73 -10.65
N LYS A 183 34.28 -4.72 -11.40
CA LYS A 183 34.15 -3.35 -10.90
C LYS A 183 32.87 -3.31 -10.05
N GLN A 184 32.99 -3.00 -8.77
CA GLN A 184 31.83 -2.74 -7.92
C GLN A 184 31.75 -1.23 -7.68
N GLN A 185 30.62 -0.65 -8.02
CA GLN A 185 30.30 0.75 -7.71
C GLN A 185 29.86 0.80 -6.22
N VAL A 186 30.57 1.56 -5.41
CA VAL A 186 30.38 1.59 -3.95
C VAL A 186 29.72 2.88 -3.49
N SER A 187 29.42 3.83 -4.38
CA SER A 187 28.78 5.09 -4.04
C SER A 187 27.69 5.43 -5.05
N SER A 188 26.56 5.92 -4.55
CA SER A 188 25.50 6.52 -5.33
C SER A 188 25.86 7.93 -5.87
N ASP A 189 27.02 8.47 -5.53
CA ASP A 189 27.55 9.72 -6.08
C ASP A 189 28.39 9.43 -7.33
N PRO A 190 27.91 9.77 -8.54
CA PRO A 190 28.64 9.54 -9.78
C PRO A 190 29.96 10.34 -9.86
N ASN A 191 30.20 11.29 -8.95
CA ASN A 191 31.42 12.09 -8.86
C ASN A 191 32.38 11.64 -7.75
N LYS A 192 32.00 10.67 -6.96
CA LYS A 192 32.84 10.05 -5.91
C LYS A 192 33.19 8.61 -6.28
N PHE A 193 34.07 8.48 -7.24
CA PHE A 193 34.81 7.22 -7.42
C PHE A 193 35.86 7.14 -6.32
N GLN A 194 35.55 6.44 -5.23
CA GLN A 194 36.61 5.91 -4.41
C GLN A 194 37.27 4.78 -5.19
N ASP A 195 38.61 4.71 -5.14
CA ASP A 195 39.34 3.55 -5.64
C ASP A 195 38.87 2.33 -4.86
N VAL A 196 37.88 1.65 -5.43
CA VAL A 196 37.38 0.39 -4.88
C VAL A 196 38.50 -0.60 -5.04
N VAL A 197 38.99 -1.14 -3.94
CA VAL A 197 39.88 -2.29 -3.95
C VAL A 197 39.13 -3.39 -4.72
N LYS A 198 39.57 -3.63 -5.96
CA LYS A 198 38.98 -4.66 -6.83
C LYS A 198 39.32 -6.00 -6.23
N LEU A 199 38.42 -6.58 -5.42
CA LEU A 199 38.55 -7.91 -4.92
C LEU A 199 38.15 -8.92 -6.02
N PRO A 200 38.92 -9.99 -6.22
CA PRO A 200 38.47 -11.09 -7.04
C PRO A 200 37.19 -11.68 -6.49
N LEU A 201 36.25 -11.98 -7.38
CA LEU A 201 34.97 -12.58 -7.05
C LEU A 201 34.83 -13.97 -7.65
N ARG A 202 34.32 -14.93 -6.88
CA ARG A 202 33.88 -16.22 -7.36
C ARG A 202 32.40 -16.41 -7.16
N LYS A 203 31.69 -16.82 -8.20
CA LYS A 203 30.30 -17.30 -8.08
C LYS A 203 30.32 -18.69 -7.41
N LEU A 204 29.40 -18.87 -6.48
CA LEU A 204 29.18 -20.11 -5.74
C LEU A 204 27.85 -20.73 -6.18
N ASN A 205 27.92 -22.04 -6.51
CA ASN A 205 26.75 -22.89 -6.67
C ASN A 205 26.97 -24.06 -5.72
N VAL A 206 26.39 -23.97 -4.54
CA VAL A 206 26.58 -24.93 -3.45
C VAL A 206 25.49 -25.97 -3.48
N SER A 207 25.85 -27.24 -3.38
CA SER A 207 24.92 -28.36 -3.27
C SER A 207 25.51 -29.43 -2.37
N ILE A 208 25.17 -29.40 -1.09
CA ILE A 208 25.72 -30.29 -0.07
C ILE A 208 24.67 -31.33 0.33
N PRO A 209 24.80 -32.59 -0.10
CA PRO A 209 24.00 -33.68 0.42
C PRO A 209 24.36 -33.95 1.88
N LEU A 210 23.34 -34.11 2.73
CA LEU A 210 23.57 -34.32 4.16
C LEU A 210 23.78 -35.81 4.46
N LYS A 211 24.81 -36.12 5.22
CA LYS A 211 25.12 -37.47 5.72
C LYS A 211 24.10 -37.94 6.76
N LYS A 212 23.48 -37.00 7.46
CA LYS A 212 22.43 -37.21 8.45
C LYS A 212 21.25 -36.27 8.17
N PRO A 213 20.32 -36.64 7.27
CA PRO A 213 19.07 -35.92 7.12
C PRO A 213 18.26 -35.96 8.42
N GLY A 214 17.61 -34.85 8.78
CA GLY A 214 16.84 -34.75 10.01
C GLY A 214 16.16 -33.42 10.22
N SER A 215 15.50 -33.27 11.36
CA SER A 215 14.83 -32.04 11.76
C SER A 215 15.61 -31.38 12.90
N TYR A 216 15.97 -30.13 12.73
CA TYR A 216 16.84 -29.38 13.63
C TYR A 216 16.19 -28.08 14.08
N GLU A 217 16.41 -27.70 15.34
CA GLU A 217 16.02 -26.40 15.91
C GLU A 217 17.10 -25.34 15.64
N HIS A 218 18.35 -25.77 15.39
CA HIS A 218 19.47 -24.88 15.10
C HIS A 218 20.26 -25.42 13.92
N VAL A 219 20.54 -24.55 12.94
CA VAL A 219 21.35 -24.87 11.76
C VAL A 219 22.42 -23.81 11.60
N ARG A 220 23.70 -24.25 11.44
CA ARG A 220 24.80 -23.35 11.16
C ARG A 220 25.45 -23.70 9.84
N ILE A 221 25.71 -22.69 9.03
CA ILE A 221 26.50 -22.79 7.81
C ILE A 221 27.83 -22.10 8.08
N GLU A 222 28.91 -22.85 8.13
CA GLU A 222 30.27 -22.32 8.27
C GLU A 222 30.87 -22.09 6.90
N LEU A 223 31.49 -20.93 6.71
CA LEU A 223 32.05 -20.42 5.48
C LEU A 223 33.52 -20.11 5.74
N ILE A 224 34.40 -21.03 5.37
CA ILE A 224 35.81 -21.05 5.76
C ILE A 224 36.70 -20.90 4.51
N MET A 225 37.47 -19.81 4.47
CA MET A 225 38.52 -19.61 3.47
C MET A 225 39.53 -18.59 3.99
N PRO A 226 40.80 -18.94 4.13
CA PRO A 226 41.88 -17.99 4.42
C PRO A 226 41.93 -16.90 3.32
N GLY A 227 41.89 -15.63 3.72
CA GLY A 227 41.86 -14.50 2.79
C GLY A 227 40.50 -14.14 2.22
N ALA A 228 39.41 -14.76 2.66
CA ALA A 228 38.08 -14.30 2.33
C ALA A 228 37.81 -12.90 2.92
N ALA A 229 37.35 -11.97 2.06
CA ALA A 229 36.94 -10.66 2.51
C ALA A 229 35.48 -10.68 2.95
N TRP A 230 34.60 -11.25 2.12
CA TRP A 230 33.20 -11.46 2.43
C TRP A 230 32.60 -12.59 1.57
N TRP A 231 31.52 -13.14 2.11
CA TRP A 231 30.64 -14.12 1.47
C TRP A 231 29.28 -13.48 1.24
N ARG A 232 28.67 -13.75 0.12
CA ARG A 232 27.29 -13.35 -0.19
C ARG A 232 26.45 -14.60 -0.40
N ILE A 233 25.48 -14.82 0.48
CA ILE A 233 24.47 -15.87 0.30
C ILE A 233 23.23 -15.19 -0.28
N LYS A 234 22.78 -15.66 -1.44
CA LYS A 234 21.52 -15.23 -2.05
C LYS A 234 20.37 -16.02 -1.44
N LEU A 235 19.73 -16.87 -2.20
CA LEU A 235 18.63 -17.70 -1.72
C LEU A 235 19.12 -19.09 -1.37
N ILE A 236 18.73 -19.60 -0.19
CA ILE A 236 18.88 -21.02 0.16
C ILE A 236 17.67 -21.74 -0.45
N ASP A 237 17.92 -22.68 -1.36
CA ASP A 237 16.87 -23.38 -2.08
C ASP A 237 15.98 -24.21 -1.12
N ASN A 238 14.68 -24.21 -1.38
CA ASN A 238 13.67 -24.89 -0.57
C ASN A 238 13.59 -24.43 0.91
N SER A 239 14.18 -23.27 1.22
CA SER A 239 14.19 -22.72 2.58
C SER A 239 12.97 -21.87 2.97
N THR A 240 12.02 -21.65 2.07
CA THR A 240 10.78 -20.91 2.41
C THR A 240 10.02 -21.56 3.57
N SER A 241 10.13 -22.88 3.73
CA SER A 241 9.60 -23.60 4.88
C SER A 241 10.36 -23.33 6.19
N TRP A 242 11.48 -22.63 6.13
CA TRP A 242 12.27 -22.25 7.31
C TRP A 242 11.74 -20.96 7.96
N ARG A 243 10.95 -20.20 7.21
CA ARG A 243 10.33 -19.00 7.74
C ARG A 243 9.28 -19.38 8.78
N PRO A 244 9.28 -18.75 9.94
CA PRO A 244 8.21 -18.91 10.90
C PRO A 244 6.86 -18.62 10.25
N SER A 245 5.87 -19.48 10.47
CA SER A 245 4.52 -19.23 9.96
C SER A 245 3.85 -18.17 10.84
N MET A 246 3.96 -16.92 10.43
CA MET A 246 3.27 -15.79 11.08
C MET A 246 1.78 -15.72 10.75
N HIS A 247 1.35 -16.44 9.71
CA HIS A 247 0.01 -16.31 9.11
C HIS A 247 -1.14 -16.67 10.01
N PHE A 248 -0.91 -17.46 11.05
CA PHE A 248 -1.98 -18.01 11.88
C PHE A 248 -1.70 -17.89 13.37
N ALA A 249 -0.73 -17.04 13.73
CA ALA A 249 -0.44 -16.78 15.13
C ALA A 249 -1.36 -15.70 15.69
N SER A 250 -2.66 -16.01 15.87
CA SER A 250 -3.54 -15.15 16.65
C SER A 250 -3.19 -15.29 18.13
N VAL A 251 -2.06 -14.70 18.51
CA VAL A 251 -1.47 -14.77 19.84
C VAL A 251 -0.74 -13.48 20.17
N TRP A 252 -1.05 -12.86 21.29
CA TRP A 252 -0.16 -11.90 21.90
C TRP A 252 0.94 -12.63 22.65
N LYS A 253 2.17 -12.15 22.53
CA LYS A 253 3.33 -12.65 23.29
C LYS A 253 4.11 -11.48 23.86
N SER A 254 4.35 -11.50 25.16
CA SER A 254 5.14 -10.47 25.84
C SER A 254 6.63 -10.58 25.52
N ASP A 255 7.39 -9.52 25.76
CA ASP A 255 8.84 -9.61 25.80
C ASP A 255 9.33 -10.48 26.96
N LEU A 256 10.63 -10.81 27.00
CA LEU A 256 11.20 -11.61 28.08
C LEU A 256 11.17 -10.82 29.40
N ALA A 257 10.60 -11.41 30.44
CA ALA A 257 10.54 -10.81 31.75
C ALA A 257 11.92 -10.49 32.36
N LYS A 258 12.99 -11.08 31.83
CA LYS A 258 14.40 -10.82 32.27
C LYS A 258 15.04 -9.61 31.60
N LYS A 259 14.49 -9.11 30.47
CA LYS A 259 15.05 -7.97 29.74
C LYS A 259 14.53 -6.62 30.26
N THR A 260 13.41 -6.62 30.93
CA THR A 260 12.83 -5.42 31.53
C THR A 260 13.04 -5.43 33.05
N ASP A 261 13.40 -4.32 33.64
CA ASP A 261 13.43 -4.13 35.10
C ASP A 261 12.06 -4.35 35.74
N ALA A 262 10.98 -4.37 34.91
CA ALA A 262 9.63 -4.70 35.28
C ALA A 262 9.33 -6.17 35.02
N LYS A 263 9.38 -7.01 36.06
CA LYS A 263 8.86 -8.39 36.00
C LYS A 263 7.35 -8.46 35.72
N ILE A 264 6.66 -7.32 35.77
CA ILE A 264 5.22 -7.18 35.62
C ILE A 264 4.93 -6.85 34.15
N GLN A 265 4.09 -7.66 33.55
CA GLN A 265 3.52 -7.38 32.23
C GLN A 265 2.02 -7.18 32.35
N TRP A 266 1.46 -6.40 31.44
CA TRP A 266 0.03 -6.20 31.39
C TRP A 266 -0.47 -6.08 29.97
N LEU A 267 -1.74 -6.42 29.77
CA LEU A 267 -2.53 -6.02 28.64
C LEU A 267 -3.90 -5.56 29.13
N TYR A 268 -4.50 -4.59 28.47
CA TYR A 268 -5.88 -4.21 28.73
C TYR A 268 -6.67 -4.01 27.45
N VAL A 269 -7.95 -4.40 27.54
CA VAL A 269 -8.94 -4.17 26.48
C VAL A 269 -9.68 -2.87 26.76
N ASP A 270 -9.79 -1.98 25.77
CA ASP A 270 -10.70 -0.84 25.79
C ASP A 270 -12.04 -1.26 25.19
N LEU A 271 -13.05 -1.45 26.00
CA LEU A 271 -14.40 -1.79 25.57
C LEU A 271 -15.10 -0.66 24.79
N GLY A 272 -14.46 0.53 24.74
CA GLY A 272 -14.98 1.73 24.09
C GLY A 272 -16.08 2.47 24.89
N THR A 273 -16.64 1.83 25.90
CA THR A 273 -17.66 2.38 26.78
C THR A 273 -17.67 1.59 28.10
N GLU A 274 -18.21 2.22 29.14
CA GLU A 274 -18.51 1.49 30.38
C GLU A 274 -19.55 0.40 30.12
N ALA A 275 -19.27 -0.81 30.60
CA ALA A 275 -20.09 -1.99 30.40
C ALA A 275 -20.06 -2.87 31.67
N ASP A 276 -21.09 -3.71 31.84
CA ASP A 276 -21.21 -4.68 32.92
C ASP A 276 -20.77 -6.07 32.42
N PHE A 277 -19.93 -6.74 33.20
CA PHE A 277 -19.48 -8.10 32.88
C PHE A 277 -19.35 -8.94 34.15
N ASP A 278 -19.48 -10.24 33.99
CA ASP A 278 -19.48 -11.21 35.09
C ASP A 278 -18.50 -12.38 34.89
N GLN A 279 -17.82 -12.44 33.74
CA GLN A 279 -16.84 -13.49 33.46
C GLN A 279 -15.77 -13.02 32.50
N VAL A 280 -14.52 -13.44 32.76
CA VAL A 280 -13.40 -13.31 31.82
C VAL A 280 -12.89 -14.70 31.45
N ASN A 281 -12.82 -15.01 30.14
CA ASN A 281 -12.24 -16.24 29.63
C ASN A 281 -10.86 -15.94 29.01
N LEU A 282 -9.85 -16.71 29.40
CA LEU A 282 -8.48 -16.59 28.94
C LEU A 282 -8.07 -17.90 28.24
N PHE A 283 -7.54 -17.75 27.02
CA PHE A 283 -7.06 -18.88 26.20
C PHE A 283 -5.55 -18.75 26.05
N TRP A 284 -4.83 -19.45 26.95
CA TRP A 284 -3.38 -19.33 27.06
C TRP A 284 -2.62 -20.21 26.04
N ILE A 285 -1.46 -19.72 25.63
CA ILE A 285 -0.37 -20.51 25.04
C ILE A 285 0.71 -20.73 26.12
N ASN A 286 1.18 -19.65 26.76
CA ASN A 286 2.06 -19.67 27.91
C ASN A 286 1.32 -19.07 29.10
N LYS A 287 0.86 -19.93 29.99
CA LYS A 287 -0.04 -19.54 31.07
C LYS A 287 0.71 -18.78 32.16
N ALA A 288 0.14 -17.67 32.60
CA ALA A 288 0.61 -16.97 33.79
C ALA A 288 0.39 -17.84 35.04
N ARG A 289 1.42 -17.91 35.93
CA ARG A 289 1.30 -18.57 37.21
C ARG A 289 0.60 -17.70 38.24
N ASN A 290 0.76 -16.38 38.13
CA ASN A 290 0.13 -15.39 38.98
C ASN A 290 -0.19 -14.09 38.24
N GLY A 291 -1.25 -13.43 38.71
CA GLY A 291 -1.71 -12.17 38.14
C GLY A 291 -3.08 -11.76 38.69
N LYS A 292 -3.63 -10.69 38.10
CA LYS A 292 -4.92 -10.13 38.54
C LYS A 292 -5.74 -9.71 37.31
N ILE A 293 -7.06 -9.73 37.46
CA ILE A 293 -7.97 -9.01 36.56
C ILE A 293 -8.36 -7.72 37.27
N GLN A 294 -8.25 -6.61 36.55
CA GLN A 294 -8.52 -5.28 37.06
C GLN A 294 -9.49 -4.55 36.13
N VAL A 295 -10.21 -3.59 36.66
CA VAL A 295 -11.14 -2.72 35.91
C VAL A 295 -10.81 -1.26 36.16
N SER A 296 -11.05 -0.41 35.16
CA SER A 296 -10.84 1.05 35.22
C SER A 296 -11.82 1.78 34.27
N ASN A 297 -12.04 3.07 34.55
CA ASN A 297 -12.75 3.98 33.63
C ASN A 297 -11.83 5.01 32.97
N ASP A 298 -10.58 5.12 33.41
CA ASP A 298 -9.61 6.12 32.92
C ASP A 298 -8.27 5.54 32.45
N ALA A 299 -8.13 4.22 32.50
CA ALA A 299 -6.90 3.46 32.21
C ALA A 299 -5.69 3.86 33.07
N LYS A 300 -5.90 4.64 34.13
CA LYS A 300 -4.87 5.09 35.07
C LYS A 300 -5.10 4.49 36.46
N ASN A 301 -6.31 4.59 36.97
CA ASN A 301 -6.72 4.08 38.28
C ASN A 301 -7.38 2.71 38.13
N TRP A 302 -6.81 1.68 38.74
CA TRP A 302 -7.22 0.29 38.55
C TRP A 302 -7.70 -0.35 39.83
N SER A 303 -8.83 -1.04 39.77
CA SER A 303 -9.38 -1.81 40.92
C SER A 303 -9.29 -3.31 40.62
N ASP A 304 -8.77 -4.08 41.57
CA ASP A 304 -8.68 -5.54 41.51
C ASP A 304 -10.07 -6.15 41.65
N ILE A 305 -10.46 -7.03 40.73
CA ILE A 305 -11.75 -7.73 40.73
C ILE A 305 -11.60 -9.25 40.78
N ALA A 306 -10.46 -9.79 40.38
CA ALA A 306 -10.17 -11.22 40.52
C ALA A 306 -8.65 -11.47 40.55
N THR A 307 -8.23 -12.64 41.05
CA THR A 307 -6.85 -13.10 41.07
C THR A 307 -6.73 -14.35 40.22
N LEU A 308 -5.66 -14.41 39.40
CA LEU A 308 -5.30 -15.57 38.58
C LEU A 308 -4.62 -16.65 39.46
N GLY A 309 -4.66 -17.89 38.99
CA GLY A 309 -3.92 -19.00 39.62
C GLY A 309 -4.63 -19.65 40.81
N GLN A 310 -5.72 -19.06 41.31
CA GLN A 310 -6.46 -19.62 42.44
C GLN A 310 -7.39 -20.77 42.08
N GLN A 311 -7.73 -20.90 40.79
CA GLN A 311 -8.60 -22.01 40.37
C GLN A 311 -7.76 -23.23 40.01
N LYS A 312 -8.17 -24.41 40.53
CA LYS A 312 -7.57 -25.73 40.25
C LYS A 312 -7.79 -26.19 38.80
N GLN A 313 -8.02 -25.25 37.84
CA GLN A 313 -8.20 -25.56 36.42
C GLN A 313 -6.87 -26.01 35.82
N LYS A 314 -6.77 -27.32 35.60
CA LYS A 314 -5.65 -27.90 34.83
C LYS A 314 -5.91 -27.61 33.36
N GLY A 315 -5.03 -26.86 32.72
CA GLY A 315 -5.11 -26.57 31.28
C GLY A 315 -4.84 -25.12 30.91
N LEU A 316 -4.90 -24.87 29.62
CA LEU A 316 -4.59 -23.56 29.03
C LEU A 316 -5.83 -22.66 28.90
N ILE A 317 -7.00 -23.12 29.32
CA ILE A 317 -8.23 -22.32 29.32
C ILE A 317 -8.61 -22.01 30.75
N GLU A 318 -8.75 -20.70 31.05
CA GLU A 318 -9.28 -20.25 32.35
C GLU A 318 -10.57 -19.48 32.15
N LYS A 319 -11.62 -19.89 32.86
CA LYS A 319 -12.89 -19.16 32.96
C LYS A 319 -13.00 -18.60 34.36
N ILE A 320 -12.96 -17.29 34.50
CA ILE A 320 -12.87 -16.58 35.75
C ILE A 320 -14.17 -15.81 35.96
N ALA A 321 -14.98 -16.26 36.91
CA ALA A 321 -16.17 -15.52 37.34
C ALA A 321 -15.70 -14.28 38.12
N CYS A 322 -16.16 -13.10 37.73
CA CYS A 322 -15.84 -11.84 38.36
C CYS A 322 -16.93 -10.83 38.03
N LYS A 323 -17.29 -9.97 38.97
CA LYS A 323 -18.20 -8.85 38.72
C LYS A 323 -17.38 -7.59 38.48
N GLY A 324 -17.52 -7.03 37.27
CA GLY A 324 -16.86 -5.78 36.91
C GLY A 324 -17.85 -4.83 36.23
N HIS A 325 -17.59 -3.52 36.44
CA HIS A 325 -18.24 -2.44 35.73
C HIS A 325 -17.16 -1.41 35.35
N GLY A 326 -17.00 -1.15 34.07
CA GLY A 326 -16.02 -0.18 33.61
C GLY A 326 -15.77 -0.28 32.11
N ARG A 327 -14.93 0.65 31.63
CA ARG A 327 -14.53 0.74 30.21
C ARG A 327 -13.30 -0.13 29.89
N TYR A 328 -12.35 -0.20 30.81
CA TYR A 328 -11.10 -0.90 30.58
C TYR A 328 -10.99 -2.14 31.46
N VAL A 329 -10.60 -3.27 30.87
CA VAL A 329 -10.37 -4.54 31.57
C VAL A 329 -8.94 -4.97 31.36
N ARG A 330 -8.14 -5.04 32.47
CA ARG A 330 -6.70 -5.32 32.42
C ARG A 330 -6.39 -6.70 33.01
N LEU A 331 -5.48 -7.42 32.32
CA LEU A 331 -4.70 -8.49 32.91
C LEU A 331 -3.39 -7.93 33.41
N LEU A 332 -3.14 -7.96 34.70
CA LEU A 332 -1.85 -7.64 35.32
C LEU A 332 -1.15 -8.96 35.64
N LEU A 333 -0.01 -9.25 35.00
CA LEU A 333 0.66 -10.53 34.99
C LEU A 333 2.01 -10.40 35.72
N THR A 334 2.23 -11.17 36.80
CA THR A 334 3.37 -11.02 37.70
C THR A 334 4.34 -12.18 37.66
N GLU A 335 3.91 -13.36 37.26
CA GLU A 335 4.73 -14.56 37.24
C GLU A 335 4.48 -15.37 35.94
N PRO A 336 5.47 -15.41 35.01
CA PRO A 336 5.38 -16.22 33.79
C PRO A 336 5.64 -17.72 34.10
N ASP A 337 5.38 -18.56 33.14
CA ASP A 337 5.82 -19.95 33.15
C ASP A 337 7.35 -20.09 32.94
N ALA A 338 7.82 -21.32 32.70
CA ALA A 338 9.24 -21.60 32.53
C ALA A 338 9.85 -20.94 31.27
N SER A 339 9.06 -20.47 30.31
CA SER A 339 9.53 -19.75 29.12
C SER A 339 10.01 -18.33 29.45
N GLY A 340 9.61 -17.78 30.57
CA GLY A 340 9.87 -16.39 30.97
C GLY A 340 9.04 -15.37 30.18
N ARG A 341 8.01 -15.81 29.44
CA ARG A 341 7.10 -14.96 28.67
C ARG A 341 5.66 -15.30 28.99
N PHE A 342 4.78 -14.35 28.72
CA PHE A 342 3.33 -14.60 28.66
C PHE A 342 2.91 -14.71 27.20
N ALA A 343 2.00 -15.63 26.89
CA ALA A 343 1.38 -15.72 25.58
C ALA A 343 -0.09 -16.11 25.71
N LEU A 344 -0.95 -15.30 25.11
CA LEU A 344 -2.41 -15.41 25.17
C LEU A 344 -2.98 -15.38 23.76
N SER A 345 -3.79 -16.37 23.44
CA SER A 345 -4.48 -16.45 22.13
C SER A 345 -5.72 -15.57 22.12
N GLU A 346 -6.55 -15.64 23.18
CA GLU A 346 -7.82 -14.89 23.21
C GLU A 346 -8.17 -14.49 24.63
N MET A 347 -8.73 -13.29 24.76
CA MET A 347 -9.35 -12.77 25.98
C MET A 347 -10.80 -12.38 25.69
N GLN A 348 -11.74 -13.11 26.31
CA GLN A 348 -13.16 -12.79 26.21
C GLN A 348 -13.61 -12.12 27.49
N VAL A 349 -14.40 -11.07 27.37
CA VAL A 349 -15.09 -10.40 28.48
C VAL A 349 -16.58 -10.61 28.26
N MET A 350 -17.19 -11.46 29.08
CA MET A 350 -18.60 -11.82 28.93
C MET A 350 -19.48 -10.86 29.69
N GLY A 351 -20.36 -10.15 28.98
CA GLY A 351 -21.14 -9.09 29.60
C GLY A 351 -22.17 -8.44 28.69
N LYS A 352 -22.64 -7.26 29.12
CA LYS A 352 -23.68 -6.47 28.44
C LYS A 352 -23.25 -5.00 28.37
N GLY A 353 -23.83 -4.23 27.42
CA GLY A 353 -23.58 -2.79 27.29
C GLY A 353 -22.35 -2.46 26.45
N GLY A 354 -21.65 -3.47 25.89
CA GLY A 354 -20.56 -3.24 24.95
C GLY A 354 -21.02 -2.64 23.62
N LEU A 355 -20.09 -2.00 22.90
CA LEU A 355 -20.41 -1.33 21.64
C LEU A 355 -20.63 -2.30 20.48
N ARG A 356 -21.55 -1.94 19.60
CA ARG A 356 -21.80 -2.56 18.30
C ARG A 356 -21.86 -1.46 17.23
N ALA A 357 -21.30 -1.74 16.07
CA ALA A 357 -21.43 -0.85 14.91
C ALA A 357 -22.83 -0.94 14.32
N GLU A 358 -23.47 0.20 14.08
CA GLU A 358 -24.62 0.30 13.20
C GLU A 358 -24.16 0.27 11.74
N THR A 359 -25.11 0.03 10.83
CA THR A 359 -24.84 0.08 9.40
C THR A 359 -24.27 1.46 9.00
N ALA A 360 -23.20 1.46 8.23
CA ALA A 360 -22.57 2.69 7.77
C ALA A 360 -23.50 3.48 6.82
N ASN A 361 -23.19 4.77 6.65
CA ASN A 361 -23.91 5.64 5.72
C ASN A 361 -23.92 5.09 4.29
N THR A 362 -25.03 5.26 3.60
CA THR A 362 -25.20 4.87 2.21
C THR A 362 -24.51 5.88 1.29
N LEU A 363 -23.70 5.37 0.35
CA LEU A 363 -23.12 6.20 -0.70
C LEU A 363 -24.22 6.63 -1.69
N THR A 364 -24.15 7.87 -2.15
CA THR A 364 -25.07 8.39 -3.16
C THR A 364 -24.69 7.90 -4.55
N SER A 365 -25.64 7.40 -5.32
CA SER A 365 -25.43 7.07 -6.73
C SER A 365 -25.34 8.37 -7.55
N THR A 366 -24.35 8.46 -8.43
CA THR A 366 -24.06 9.64 -9.26
C THR A 366 -23.64 9.24 -10.68
N ASN A 367 -23.95 10.09 -11.67
CA ASN A 367 -23.44 9.94 -13.03
C ASN A 367 -23.60 8.54 -13.67
N GLY A 368 -24.77 7.90 -13.46
CA GLY A 368 -25.03 6.55 -13.96
C GLY A 368 -24.36 5.41 -13.20
N LYS A 369 -23.59 5.72 -12.15
CA LYS A 369 -23.01 4.74 -11.24
C LYS A 369 -24.00 4.49 -10.07
N GLN A 370 -24.49 3.27 -9.94
CA GLN A 370 -25.24 2.84 -8.77
C GLN A 370 -24.28 2.24 -7.76
N MET A 371 -23.89 3.02 -6.76
CA MET A 371 -22.92 2.60 -5.74
C MET A 371 -23.45 1.42 -4.91
N LEU A 372 -22.57 0.45 -4.66
CA LEU A 372 -22.86 -0.66 -3.76
C LEU A 372 -22.45 -0.29 -2.34
N ASN A 373 -23.37 -0.50 -1.41
CA ASN A 373 -23.29 -0.03 -0.03
C ASN A 373 -23.37 -1.18 0.97
N GLN A 374 -23.21 -0.86 2.27
CA GLN A 374 -23.46 -1.79 3.38
C GLN A 374 -22.59 -3.04 3.33
N TRP A 375 -21.31 -2.82 3.08
CA TRP A 375 -20.33 -3.88 3.06
C TRP A 375 -20.02 -4.41 4.45
N GLN A 376 -19.83 -5.72 4.52
CA GLN A 376 -19.29 -6.41 5.67
C GLN A 376 -17.94 -7.04 5.32
N LEU A 377 -17.07 -7.15 6.31
CA LEU A 377 -15.71 -7.68 6.20
C LEU A 377 -15.48 -8.78 7.21
N ARG A 378 -14.74 -9.81 6.82
CA ARG A 378 -14.33 -10.92 7.68
C ARG A 378 -12.90 -11.33 7.34
N ARG A 379 -12.07 -11.54 8.35
CA ARG A 379 -10.75 -12.17 8.20
C ARG A 379 -10.93 -13.68 8.01
N GLU A 380 -10.09 -14.31 7.19
CA GLU A 380 -10.07 -15.77 7.07
C GLU A 380 -9.75 -16.42 8.42
N GLY A 381 -10.46 -17.49 8.74
CA GLY A 381 -10.35 -18.17 10.04
C GLY A 381 -11.22 -17.58 11.16
N SER A 382 -11.87 -16.44 10.95
CA SER A 382 -12.86 -15.88 11.88
C SER A 382 -14.28 -16.09 11.34
N ASP A 383 -15.24 -16.38 12.21
CA ASP A 383 -16.67 -16.44 11.86
C ASP A 383 -17.37 -15.09 11.95
N THR A 384 -16.68 -14.08 12.46
CA THR A 384 -17.26 -12.77 12.76
C THR A 384 -17.17 -11.82 11.57
N TRP A 385 -18.32 -11.32 11.13
CA TRP A 385 -18.44 -10.25 10.15
C TRP A 385 -18.54 -8.90 10.85
N ILE A 386 -17.71 -7.96 10.43
CA ILE A 386 -17.73 -6.57 10.90
C ILE A 386 -18.27 -5.65 9.81
N GLN A 387 -18.71 -4.45 10.20
CA GLN A 387 -19.03 -3.41 9.22
C GLN A 387 -17.74 -2.95 8.52
N ALA A 388 -17.73 -3.02 7.20
CA ALA A 388 -16.62 -2.57 6.38
C ALA A 388 -16.81 -1.12 5.90
N THR A 389 -15.68 -0.44 5.70
CA THR A 389 -15.60 0.83 4.97
C THR A 389 -15.14 0.54 3.55
N VAL A 390 -15.98 0.82 2.56
CA VAL A 390 -15.69 0.67 1.13
C VAL A 390 -16.19 1.91 0.40
N PRO A 391 -15.35 2.61 -0.36
CA PRO A 391 -13.92 2.37 -0.53
C PRO A 391 -13.13 2.56 0.76
N GLY A 392 -12.07 1.77 0.92
CA GLY A 392 -11.20 1.83 2.08
C GLY A 392 -10.35 0.57 2.26
N THR A 393 -9.39 0.63 3.18
CA THR A 393 -8.56 -0.51 3.51
C THR A 393 -9.19 -1.40 4.58
N VAL A 394 -8.70 -2.64 4.70
CA VAL A 394 -9.04 -3.52 5.83
C VAL A 394 -8.73 -2.82 7.16
N LEU A 395 -7.54 -2.20 7.27
CA LEU A 395 -7.13 -1.47 8.47
C LEU A 395 -8.14 -0.36 8.82
N THR A 396 -8.53 0.45 7.84
CA THR A 396 -9.55 1.49 8.04
C THR A 396 -10.87 0.93 8.58
N SER A 397 -11.30 -0.22 8.07
CA SER A 397 -12.53 -0.88 8.54
C SER A 397 -12.43 -1.27 10.02
N TYR A 398 -11.31 -1.88 10.43
CA TYR A 398 -11.08 -2.25 11.83
C TYR A 398 -10.89 -1.04 12.75
N MET A 399 -10.22 0.02 12.27
CA MET A 399 -10.13 1.29 13.00
C MET A 399 -11.51 1.92 13.23
N ASN A 400 -12.33 1.96 12.19
CA ASN A 400 -13.64 2.60 12.23
C ASN A 400 -14.63 1.94 13.20
N ILE A 401 -14.50 0.65 13.45
CA ILE A 401 -15.29 -0.04 14.47
C ILE A 401 -14.64 -0.05 15.87
N GLY A 402 -13.44 0.54 16.01
CA GLY A 402 -12.71 0.59 17.26
C GLY A 402 -12.04 -0.72 17.67
N ALA A 403 -11.65 -1.55 16.70
CA ALA A 403 -10.91 -2.79 16.94
C ALA A 403 -9.41 -2.56 17.09
N VAL A 404 -8.88 -1.57 16.39
CA VAL A 404 -7.49 -1.12 16.49
C VAL A 404 -7.44 0.38 16.70
N PRO A 405 -6.37 0.90 17.32
CA PRO A 405 -6.22 2.33 17.50
C PRO A 405 -5.91 3.04 16.17
N ASP A 406 -6.08 4.37 16.16
CA ASP A 406 -5.66 5.19 15.02
C ASP A 406 -4.13 5.08 14.85
N ASN A 407 -3.71 4.48 13.76
CA ASN A 407 -2.30 4.21 13.46
C ASN A 407 -1.47 5.49 13.24
N ARG A 408 -2.12 6.64 13.06
CA ARG A 408 -1.48 7.95 12.87
C ARG A 408 -1.18 8.67 14.17
N TYR A 409 -1.70 8.19 15.31
CA TYR A 409 -1.54 8.82 16.60
C TYR A 409 -0.47 8.11 17.43
N ASP A 410 0.50 8.89 17.90
CA ASP A 410 1.55 8.47 18.84
C ASP A 410 2.32 7.23 18.33
N ASP A 411 2.46 6.22 19.17
CA ASP A 411 3.06 4.93 18.83
C ASP A 411 2.02 3.82 18.58
N ASN A 412 0.80 4.19 18.30
CA ASN A 412 -0.31 3.25 18.15
C ASN A 412 -0.07 2.20 17.07
N MET A 413 0.70 2.52 16.03
CA MET A 413 1.06 1.57 14.97
C MET A 413 1.73 0.31 15.54
N ARG A 414 2.45 0.44 16.64
CA ARG A 414 3.12 -0.67 17.35
C ARG A 414 2.15 -1.62 18.06
N GLN A 415 0.88 -1.23 18.24
CA GLN A 415 -0.16 -2.06 18.84
C GLN A 415 -0.93 -2.88 17.78
N ILE A 416 -0.69 -2.65 16.50
CA ILE A 416 -1.40 -3.28 15.38
C ILE A 416 -0.56 -4.43 14.84
N SER A 417 -1.12 -5.63 14.82
CA SER A 417 -0.42 -6.83 14.38
C SER A 417 -0.19 -6.87 12.87
N GLU A 418 1.06 -7.05 12.45
CA GLU A 418 1.41 -7.37 11.07
C GLU A 418 0.79 -8.69 10.60
N SER A 419 0.86 -9.73 11.43
CA SER A 419 0.37 -11.06 11.06
C SER A 419 -1.14 -11.11 10.86
N PHE A 420 -1.88 -10.18 11.48
CA PHE A 420 -3.32 -10.05 11.27
C PHE A 420 -3.66 -9.80 9.81
N PHE A 421 -2.88 -8.95 9.14
CA PHE A 421 -3.10 -8.56 7.74
C PHE A 421 -2.46 -9.52 6.73
N ASN A 422 -1.58 -10.41 7.16
CA ASN A 422 -1.05 -11.46 6.31
C ASN A 422 -2.02 -12.65 6.22
N SER A 423 -3.23 -12.36 5.82
CA SER A 423 -4.37 -13.27 5.75
C SER A 423 -5.26 -12.91 4.56
N ASP A 424 -6.08 -13.84 4.12
CA ASP A 424 -7.16 -13.54 3.19
C ASP A 424 -8.28 -12.80 3.93
N PHE A 425 -9.03 -11.96 3.18
CA PHE A 425 -10.18 -11.23 3.69
C PHE A 425 -11.38 -11.40 2.77
N TRP A 426 -12.54 -11.52 3.39
CA TRP A 426 -13.82 -11.66 2.71
C TRP A 426 -14.66 -10.42 2.90
N TYR A 427 -15.08 -9.82 1.81
CA TYR A 427 -16.09 -8.78 1.80
C TYR A 427 -17.41 -9.35 1.30
N ARG A 428 -18.53 -8.82 1.78
CA ARG A 428 -19.84 -9.15 1.24
C ARG A 428 -20.79 -7.94 1.29
N THR A 429 -21.68 -7.88 0.29
CA THR A 429 -22.84 -6.98 0.25
C THR A 429 -23.98 -7.62 -0.51
N THR A 430 -25.13 -6.95 -0.55
CA THR A 430 -26.30 -7.42 -1.29
C THR A 430 -26.61 -6.49 -2.44
N ILE A 431 -26.85 -7.05 -3.61
CA ILE A 431 -27.36 -6.33 -4.78
C ILE A 431 -28.86 -6.61 -4.86
N GLU A 432 -29.69 -5.58 -4.61
CA GLU A 432 -31.12 -5.65 -4.85
C GLU A 432 -31.41 -5.40 -6.32
N TYR A 433 -31.84 -6.44 -7.02
CA TYR A 433 -32.06 -6.39 -8.47
C TYR A 433 -33.52 -6.47 -8.83
N LYS A 434 -33.97 -5.49 -9.62
CA LYS A 434 -35.26 -5.51 -10.30
C LYS A 434 -35.01 -5.66 -11.79
N PRO A 435 -35.54 -6.73 -12.45
CA PRO A 435 -35.38 -6.91 -13.87
C PRO A 435 -35.88 -5.68 -14.66
N SER A 436 -35.09 -5.26 -15.62
CA SER A 436 -35.45 -4.20 -16.54
C SER A 436 -36.59 -4.64 -17.47
N ALA A 437 -37.49 -3.73 -17.84
CA ALA A 437 -38.44 -3.93 -18.90
C ALA A 437 -37.73 -4.03 -20.28
N ASN A 438 -36.58 -3.37 -20.43
CA ASN A 438 -35.74 -3.49 -21.61
C ASN A 438 -34.88 -4.77 -21.53
N LYS A 439 -35.25 -5.76 -22.38
CA LYS A 439 -34.55 -7.06 -22.45
C LYS A 439 -33.15 -6.97 -23.03
N GLN A 440 -32.79 -5.85 -23.66
CA GLN A 440 -31.43 -5.60 -24.20
C GLN A 440 -30.49 -4.96 -23.17
N GLN A 441 -31.01 -4.59 -22.01
CA GLN A 441 -30.20 -3.95 -20.97
C GLN A 441 -29.24 -4.94 -20.34
N HIS A 442 -27.94 -4.61 -20.40
CA HIS A 442 -26.89 -5.29 -19.64
C HIS A 442 -26.65 -4.57 -18.31
N THR A 443 -26.31 -5.36 -17.31
CA THR A 443 -25.91 -4.88 -15.99
C THR A 443 -24.48 -5.33 -15.72
N TYR A 444 -23.61 -4.37 -15.42
CA TYR A 444 -22.20 -4.61 -15.17
C TYR A 444 -21.86 -4.29 -13.71
N LEU A 445 -21.09 -5.18 -13.10
CA LEU A 445 -20.43 -4.96 -11.83
C LEU A 445 -19.03 -4.40 -12.09
N ASN A 446 -18.75 -3.21 -11.55
CA ASN A 446 -17.51 -2.51 -11.75
C ASN A 446 -16.73 -2.42 -10.44
N PHE A 447 -15.39 -2.59 -10.55
CA PHE A 447 -14.42 -2.34 -9.49
C PHE A 447 -13.35 -1.40 -10.04
N ASP A 448 -13.13 -0.28 -9.38
CA ASP A 448 -12.12 0.70 -9.81
C ASP A 448 -10.76 0.47 -9.13
N GLY A 449 -10.68 -0.40 -8.11
CA GLY A 449 -9.43 -0.83 -7.49
C GLY A 449 -9.61 -1.75 -6.29
N ILE A 450 -8.86 -2.85 -6.28
CA ILE A 450 -8.75 -3.79 -5.15
C ILE A 450 -7.26 -4.08 -4.94
N ASN A 451 -6.74 -3.87 -3.75
CA ASN A 451 -5.37 -4.25 -3.44
C ASN A 451 -5.39 -5.60 -2.71
N TRP A 452 -4.98 -6.72 -3.34
CA TRP A 452 -4.35 -6.72 -4.66
C TRP A 452 -4.94 -7.74 -5.64
N LYS A 453 -5.29 -8.95 -5.20
CA LYS A 453 -5.95 -9.98 -6.01
C LYS A 453 -7.29 -10.35 -5.39
N ALA A 454 -8.30 -10.59 -6.21
CA ALA A 454 -9.60 -10.99 -5.68
C ALA A 454 -10.33 -11.97 -6.57
N ASN A 455 -11.03 -12.93 -5.96
CA ASN A 455 -12.07 -13.70 -6.60
C ASN A 455 -13.42 -13.03 -6.32
N ILE A 456 -14.23 -12.88 -7.36
CA ILE A 456 -15.55 -12.25 -7.29
C ILE A 456 -16.60 -13.36 -7.41
N LEU A 457 -17.50 -13.43 -6.43
CA LEU A 457 -18.56 -14.44 -6.38
C LEU A 457 -19.93 -13.77 -6.30
N LEU A 458 -20.87 -14.23 -7.09
CA LEU A 458 -22.28 -13.81 -7.06
C LEU A 458 -23.16 -15.03 -6.78
N ASN A 459 -23.93 -14.98 -5.70
CA ASN A 459 -24.76 -16.09 -5.23
C ASN A 459 -23.98 -17.42 -5.07
N GLY A 460 -22.71 -17.33 -4.64
CA GLY A 460 -21.81 -18.45 -4.44
C GLY A 460 -21.10 -18.95 -5.70
N GLU A 461 -21.42 -18.44 -6.88
CA GLU A 461 -20.73 -18.77 -8.14
C GLU A 461 -19.61 -17.76 -8.40
N LYS A 462 -18.40 -18.25 -8.71
CA LYS A 462 -17.30 -17.38 -9.14
C LYS A 462 -17.59 -16.80 -10.53
N ILE A 463 -17.68 -15.47 -10.62
CA ILE A 463 -18.02 -14.75 -11.85
C ILE A 463 -16.83 -13.97 -12.43
N GLY A 464 -15.76 -13.80 -11.65
CA GLY A 464 -14.60 -13.03 -12.11
C GLY A 464 -13.40 -13.17 -11.19
N ARG A 465 -12.29 -12.59 -11.64
CA ARG A 465 -11.04 -12.46 -10.92
C ARG A 465 -10.40 -11.11 -11.27
N ILE A 466 -9.77 -10.52 -10.28
CA ILE A 466 -8.99 -9.29 -10.43
C ILE A 466 -7.58 -9.60 -9.98
N ASP A 467 -6.57 -9.19 -10.76
CA ASP A 467 -5.15 -9.42 -10.51
C ASP A 467 -4.36 -8.10 -10.62
N GLY A 468 -3.91 -7.57 -9.46
CA GLY A 468 -3.18 -6.32 -9.33
C GLY A 468 -4.01 -5.18 -8.74
N ALA A 469 -3.32 -4.24 -8.09
CA ALA A 469 -3.98 -3.19 -7.29
C ALA A 469 -4.60 -2.07 -8.14
N PHE A 470 -4.14 -1.86 -9.37
CA PHE A 470 -4.43 -0.65 -10.15
C PHE A 470 -5.25 -0.89 -11.41
N ILE A 471 -5.71 -2.12 -11.63
CA ILE A 471 -6.56 -2.50 -12.75
C ILE A 471 -8.05 -2.35 -12.40
N ARG A 472 -8.81 -1.77 -13.31
CA ARG A 472 -10.27 -1.77 -13.23
C ARG A 472 -10.84 -3.12 -13.67
N SER A 473 -12.00 -3.46 -13.17
CA SER A 473 -12.74 -4.64 -13.64
C SER A 473 -14.20 -4.27 -13.95
N ARG A 474 -14.69 -4.74 -15.08
CA ARG A 474 -16.08 -4.61 -15.51
C ARG A 474 -16.61 -5.98 -15.91
N ILE A 475 -17.50 -6.54 -15.09
CA ILE A 475 -18.03 -7.90 -15.26
C ILE A 475 -19.50 -7.82 -15.67
N ASP A 476 -19.87 -8.39 -16.79
CA ASP A 476 -21.28 -8.54 -17.16
C ASP A 476 -21.96 -9.60 -16.26
N ILE A 477 -22.87 -9.14 -15.42
CA ILE A 477 -23.60 -9.99 -14.49
C ILE A 477 -25.08 -10.17 -14.89
N THR A 478 -25.49 -9.70 -16.04
CA THR A 478 -26.89 -9.67 -16.51
C THR A 478 -27.56 -11.03 -16.37
N LYS A 479 -26.90 -12.07 -16.87
CA LYS A 479 -27.42 -13.45 -16.84
C LYS A 479 -27.24 -14.18 -15.52
N LYS A 480 -26.53 -13.57 -14.56
CA LYS A 480 -26.24 -14.14 -13.24
C LYS A 480 -27.12 -13.55 -12.13
N LEU A 481 -27.74 -12.39 -12.40
CA LEU A 481 -28.64 -11.77 -11.44
C LEU A 481 -29.98 -12.51 -11.37
N LYS A 482 -30.50 -12.64 -10.17
CA LYS A 482 -31.84 -13.12 -9.86
C LYS A 482 -32.71 -11.97 -9.37
N PRO A 483 -33.99 -11.94 -9.67
CA PRO A 483 -34.91 -10.94 -9.09
C PRO A 483 -34.84 -10.94 -7.54
N GLY A 484 -34.74 -9.77 -6.95
CA GLY A 484 -34.58 -9.57 -5.50
C GLY A 484 -33.12 -9.56 -5.08
N ALA A 485 -32.85 -10.06 -3.89
CA ALA A 485 -31.54 -10.01 -3.25
C ALA A 485 -30.53 -10.99 -3.88
N ASN A 486 -29.37 -10.46 -4.27
CA ASN A 486 -28.24 -11.23 -4.77
C ASN A 486 -27.02 -10.99 -3.84
N LYS A 487 -26.43 -12.05 -3.35
CA LYS A 487 -25.26 -11.98 -2.47
C LYS A 487 -24.01 -11.80 -3.31
N LEU A 488 -23.34 -10.67 -3.16
CA LEU A 488 -22.02 -10.43 -3.73
C LEU A 488 -20.96 -10.70 -2.66
N GLU A 489 -19.95 -11.51 -2.99
CA GLU A 489 -18.78 -11.76 -2.16
C GLU A 489 -17.51 -11.47 -2.92
N VAL A 490 -16.55 -10.88 -2.23
CA VAL A 490 -15.22 -10.56 -2.76
C VAL A 490 -14.18 -11.18 -1.84
N HIS A 491 -13.46 -12.17 -2.33
CA HIS A 491 -12.39 -12.86 -1.63
C HIS A 491 -11.06 -12.19 -2.00
N VAL A 492 -10.58 -11.31 -1.14
CA VAL A 492 -9.28 -10.63 -1.29
C VAL A 492 -8.19 -11.56 -0.80
N ILE A 493 -7.27 -11.90 -1.69
CA ILE A 493 -6.21 -12.88 -1.48
C ILE A 493 -5.01 -12.16 -0.87
N LYS A 494 -4.40 -12.75 0.14
CA LYS A 494 -3.18 -12.24 0.77
C LYS A 494 -1.99 -12.20 -0.19
N ASN A 495 -1.02 -11.37 0.13
CA ASN A 495 0.25 -11.33 -0.58
C ASN A 495 0.99 -12.66 -0.46
N ALA A 496 1.62 -13.12 -1.55
CA ALA A 496 2.51 -14.28 -1.55
C ALA A 496 3.88 -13.93 -0.96
N HIS A 497 4.40 -12.75 -1.32
CA HIS A 497 5.64 -12.17 -0.81
C HIS A 497 5.30 -10.94 0.04
N PHE A 498 5.01 -11.17 1.30
CA PHE A 498 4.46 -10.15 2.17
C PHE A 498 5.47 -9.06 2.53
N GLY A 499 6.77 -9.31 2.40
CA GLY A 499 7.81 -8.39 2.84
C GLY A 499 7.92 -8.31 4.36
N VAL A 500 8.65 -7.34 4.86
CA VAL A 500 8.90 -7.13 6.28
C VAL A 500 8.69 -5.66 6.64
N VAL A 501 7.90 -5.38 7.67
CA VAL A 501 7.80 -4.03 8.23
C VAL A 501 9.02 -3.73 9.10
N LYS A 502 9.56 -2.54 8.93
CA LYS A 502 10.63 -2.01 9.76
C LYS A 502 10.07 -1.02 10.77
N GLN A 503 10.38 -1.23 12.04
CA GLN A 503 10.05 -0.23 13.05
C GLN A 503 11.14 0.81 13.15
N LYS A 504 10.77 2.06 13.01
CA LYS A 504 11.59 3.18 13.44
C LYS A 504 11.52 3.37 14.95
N ASN A 505 12.65 3.62 15.56
CA ASN A 505 12.82 4.02 16.95
C ASN A 505 14.10 4.84 17.08
N LEU A 506 14.43 5.35 18.27
CA LEU A 506 15.62 6.18 18.46
C LEU A 506 16.95 5.51 18.11
N GLN A 507 17.03 4.17 18.21
CA GLN A 507 18.25 3.43 17.85
C GLN A 507 18.25 2.99 16.38
N ASN A 508 17.09 2.87 15.79
CA ASN A 508 16.92 2.42 14.42
C ASN A 508 16.21 3.51 13.60
N THR A 509 16.98 4.52 13.27
CA THR A 509 16.56 5.65 12.41
C THR A 509 16.75 5.37 10.92
N ASP A 510 17.18 4.15 10.58
CA ASP A 510 17.40 3.75 9.20
C ASP A 510 16.16 3.96 8.35
N LEU A 511 16.38 4.47 7.19
CA LEU A 511 15.49 5.15 6.30
C LEU A 511 14.43 4.27 5.65
N ASN A 512 14.75 3.02 5.42
CA ASN A 512 13.85 2.15 4.71
C ASN A 512 12.76 1.64 5.65
N GLY A 513 11.52 2.02 5.39
CA GLY A 513 10.36 1.66 6.19
C GLY A 513 10.02 0.17 6.23
N GLY A 514 10.72 -0.63 5.45
CA GLY A 514 10.58 -2.09 5.41
C GLY A 514 11.22 -2.68 4.17
N GLU A 515 11.23 -3.98 4.10
CA GLU A 515 11.58 -4.71 2.90
C GLU A 515 10.31 -4.95 2.09
N LEU A 516 10.28 -4.40 0.88
CA LEU A 516 9.11 -4.50 0.01
C LEU A 516 8.98 -5.91 -0.56
N GLY A 517 7.75 -6.40 -0.65
CA GLY A 517 7.46 -7.69 -1.29
C GLY A 517 7.49 -7.59 -2.81
N ALA A 518 7.78 -8.71 -3.49
CA ALA A 518 7.78 -8.79 -4.95
C ALA A 518 6.38 -8.86 -5.58
N ASP A 519 5.34 -8.78 -4.78
CA ASP A 519 3.94 -8.79 -5.23
C ASP A 519 3.56 -7.42 -5.82
N ASN A 520 4.10 -7.10 -6.95
CA ASN A 520 3.87 -5.85 -7.66
C ASN A 520 2.96 -6.13 -8.89
N PRO A 521 1.93 -5.33 -9.20
CA PRO A 521 1.62 -4.02 -8.63
C PRO A 521 0.75 -4.08 -7.37
N THR A 522 1.27 -3.54 -6.28
CA THR A 522 0.56 -3.29 -5.01
C THR A 522 1.02 -1.97 -4.41
N PHE A 523 0.24 -1.37 -3.54
CA PHE A 523 0.68 -0.20 -2.80
C PHE A 523 1.92 -0.51 -1.95
N HIS A 524 1.95 -1.67 -1.29
CA HIS A 524 3.07 -2.05 -0.43
C HIS A 524 4.40 -2.21 -1.21
N ALA A 525 4.37 -2.78 -2.41
CA ALA A 525 5.58 -3.02 -3.20
C ALA A 525 6.11 -1.76 -3.90
N SER A 526 5.29 -0.71 -4.03
CA SER A 526 5.62 0.48 -4.81
C SER A 526 5.88 1.73 -3.98
N ILE A 527 5.43 1.75 -2.74
CA ILE A 527 5.47 2.94 -1.91
C ILE A 527 6.89 3.27 -1.41
N GLY A 528 7.13 4.53 -1.18
CA GLY A 528 8.33 5.07 -0.59
C GLY A 528 8.46 4.82 0.90
N TRP A 529 8.45 3.59 1.31
CA TRP A 529 8.63 3.19 2.70
C TRP A 529 10.06 3.38 3.23
N ASP A 530 10.97 3.85 2.39
CA ASP A 530 12.28 4.33 2.77
C ASP A 530 12.22 5.62 3.60
N TRP A 531 11.18 6.45 3.45
CA TRP A 531 11.03 7.72 4.13
C TRP A 531 10.09 7.67 5.34
N ILE A 532 9.08 6.83 5.30
CA ILE A 532 8.03 6.73 6.33
C ILE A 532 7.91 5.32 6.86
N THR A 533 7.37 5.17 8.05
CA THR A 533 7.01 3.86 8.61
C THR A 533 5.81 3.31 7.84
N ASN A 534 5.93 2.12 7.26
CA ASN A 534 4.83 1.50 6.56
C ASN A 534 3.75 0.98 7.51
N THR A 535 2.50 1.03 7.07
CA THR A 535 1.36 0.56 7.86
C THR A 535 1.28 -0.97 7.88
N PRO A 536 0.95 -1.56 9.03
CA PRO A 536 0.72 -3.01 9.11
C PRO A 536 -0.35 -3.53 8.16
N GLY A 537 -1.35 -2.70 7.86
CA GLY A 537 -2.46 -3.04 6.96
C GLY A 537 -2.10 -3.21 5.50
N ARG A 538 -0.94 -2.72 5.07
CA ARG A 538 -0.42 -2.81 3.70
C ARG A 538 -1.41 -2.39 2.62
N GLU A 539 -2.32 -1.48 2.99
CA GLU A 539 -3.39 -0.95 2.13
C GLU A 539 -4.25 -2.04 1.48
N ILE A 540 -4.28 -3.25 2.08
CA ILE A 540 -5.12 -4.36 1.60
C ILE A 540 -6.59 -3.95 1.66
N GLY A 541 -7.36 -4.26 0.63
CA GLY A 541 -8.82 -4.07 0.63
C GLY A 541 -9.39 -3.56 -0.68
N ILE A 542 -10.67 -3.25 -0.66
CA ILE A 542 -11.39 -2.60 -1.77
C ILE A 542 -11.18 -1.09 -1.61
N TRP A 543 -10.07 -0.59 -2.14
CA TRP A 543 -9.62 0.76 -1.89
C TRP A 543 -10.27 1.82 -2.78
N ASN A 544 -10.96 1.41 -3.85
CA ASN A 544 -11.68 2.30 -4.76
C ASN A 544 -13.14 1.86 -4.96
N ASP A 545 -13.87 2.55 -5.81
CA ASP A 545 -15.32 2.40 -5.97
C ASP A 545 -15.75 1.00 -6.45
N VAL A 546 -16.91 0.57 -5.94
CA VAL A 546 -17.67 -0.59 -6.44
C VAL A 546 -19.09 -0.17 -6.76
N TYR A 547 -19.52 -0.38 -8.00
CA TYR A 547 -20.81 0.10 -8.46
C TYR A 547 -21.37 -0.74 -9.62
N LEU A 548 -22.66 -0.58 -9.84
CA LEU A 548 -23.33 -1.10 -11.05
C LEU A 548 -23.45 -0.01 -12.11
N THR A 549 -23.29 -0.41 -13.35
CA THR A 549 -23.65 0.38 -14.53
C THR A 549 -24.57 -0.41 -15.47
N HIS A 550 -25.30 0.30 -16.29
CA HIS A 550 -26.22 -0.30 -17.25
C HIS A 550 -25.97 0.28 -18.64
N ASP A 551 -26.06 -0.57 -19.66
CA ASP A 551 -26.14 -0.13 -21.05
C ASP A 551 -27.15 -0.99 -21.83
N ASN A 552 -27.46 -0.61 -23.06
CA ASN A 552 -28.39 -1.33 -23.91
C ASN A 552 -27.67 -2.09 -25.03
N GLY A 553 -26.60 -2.81 -24.65
CA GLY A 553 -25.86 -3.76 -25.48
C GLY A 553 -24.63 -3.20 -26.19
N VAL A 554 -24.46 -1.87 -26.27
CA VAL A 554 -23.19 -1.25 -26.70
C VAL A 554 -22.78 -0.20 -25.70
N SER A 555 -21.58 -0.36 -25.14
CA SER A 555 -20.98 0.58 -24.18
C SER A 555 -19.93 1.47 -24.84
N VAL A 556 -19.73 2.62 -24.24
CA VAL A 556 -18.69 3.61 -24.56
C VAL A 556 -17.81 3.86 -23.34
N SER A 557 -16.45 3.85 -23.53
CA SER A 557 -15.50 4.02 -22.42
C SER A 557 -14.20 4.70 -22.86
N ASP A 558 -13.43 5.16 -21.88
CA ASP A 558 -12.07 5.68 -22.03
C ASP A 558 -11.91 6.72 -23.16
N PRO A 559 -12.70 7.81 -23.14
CA PRO A 559 -12.63 8.86 -24.15
C PRO A 559 -11.29 9.60 -24.07
N VAL A 560 -10.83 10.15 -25.19
CA VAL A 560 -9.68 11.04 -25.24
C VAL A 560 -9.80 12.03 -26.39
N VAL A 561 -9.23 13.22 -26.25
CA VAL A 561 -8.99 14.16 -27.32
C VAL A 561 -7.49 14.38 -27.45
N THR A 562 -6.91 13.90 -28.54
CA THR A 562 -5.56 14.32 -28.91
C THR A 562 -5.64 15.56 -29.80
N SER A 563 -4.68 16.48 -29.66
CA SER A 563 -4.69 17.70 -30.48
C SER A 563 -3.29 18.09 -30.91
N THR A 564 -3.20 18.66 -32.11
CA THR A 564 -2.03 19.32 -32.67
C THR A 564 -2.34 20.79 -32.90
N LEU A 565 -1.34 21.62 -32.78
CA LEU A 565 -1.49 23.07 -32.96
C LEU A 565 -0.74 23.52 -34.21
N ASN A 566 -1.40 24.36 -35.04
CA ASN A 566 -0.71 25.13 -36.05
C ASN A 566 -0.03 26.32 -35.38
N LEU A 567 1.29 26.21 -35.19
CA LEU A 567 2.09 27.26 -34.55
C LEU A 567 2.62 28.23 -35.63
N PRO A 568 2.65 29.55 -35.35
CA PRO A 568 2.40 30.23 -34.08
C PRO A 568 0.92 30.60 -33.81
N ASP A 569 0.00 30.37 -34.75
CA ASP A 569 -1.38 30.83 -34.66
C ASP A 569 -2.23 30.10 -33.62
N THR A 570 -1.72 29.01 -33.06
CA THR A 570 -2.36 28.18 -32.01
C THR A 570 -3.74 27.61 -32.37
N LEU A 571 -4.01 27.49 -33.68
CA LEU A 571 -5.20 26.80 -34.16
C LEU A 571 -5.09 25.30 -33.87
N ALA A 572 -6.14 24.74 -33.26
CA ALA A 572 -6.14 23.36 -32.83
C ALA A 572 -6.78 22.43 -33.86
N THR A 573 -6.09 21.37 -34.21
CA THR A 573 -6.62 20.23 -34.93
C THR A 573 -6.77 19.07 -33.97
N MET A 574 -8.01 18.59 -33.80
CA MET A 574 -8.40 17.64 -32.77
C MET A 574 -8.76 16.28 -33.35
N THR A 575 -8.37 15.22 -32.68
CA THR A 575 -8.75 13.84 -32.98
C THR A 575 -9.39 13.22 -31.75
N PRO A 576 -10.72 13.37 -31.57
CA PRO A 576 -11.45 12.69 -30.51
C PRO A 576 -11.55 11.19 -30.80
N SER A 577 -11.37 10.37 -29.77
CA SER A 577 -11.55 8.91 -29.86
C SER A 577 -12.17 8.34 -28.59
N VAL A 578 -12.75 7.16 -28.71
CA VAL A 578 -13.43 6.46 -27.62
C VAL A 578 -13.49 4.96 -27.92
N PHE A 579 -13.43 4.11 -26.88
CA PHE A 579 -13.68 2.70 -27.05
C PHE A 579 -15.19 2.41 -27.11
N LEU A 580 -15.58 1.59 -28.09
CA LEU A 580 -16.90 0.97 -28.18
C LEU A 580 -16.78 -0.52 -27.91
N GLN A 581 -17.74 -1.07 -27.16
CA GLN A 581 -17.84 -2.51 -26.94
C GLN A 581 -19.28 -2.98 -27.23
N ASN A 582 -19.44 -3.89 -28.17
CA ASN A 582 -20.66 -4.62 -28.39
C ASN A 582 -20.70 -5.84 -27.45
N ALA A 583 -21.62 -5.86 -26.49
CA ALA A 583 -21.76 -6.97 -25.55
C ALA A 583 -22.63 -8.11 -26.08
N ASP A 584 -23.34 -7.90 -27.21
CA ASP A 584 -24.25 -8.87 -27.78
C ASP A 584 -23.56 -9.88 -28.70
N ALA A 585 -24.19 -11.02 -28.86
CA ALA A 585 -23.76 -12.09 -29.75
C ALA A 585 -24.09 -11.82 -31.23
N ALA A 586 -24.74 -10.70 -31.56
CA ALA A 586 -25.09 -10.26 -32.92
C ALA A 586 -24.28 -9.01 -33.31
N GLU A 587 -24.04 -8.85 -34.58
CA GLU A 587 -23.49 -7.60 -35.12
C GLU A 587 -24.48 -6.45 -34.91
N LYS A 588 -23.96 -5.28 -34.50
CA LYS A 588 -24.73 -4.07 -34.30
C LYS A 588 -24.16 -2.91 -35.10
N THR A 589 -25.01 -2.18 -35.81
CA THR A 589 -24.68 -0.89 -36.37
C THR A 589 -25.27 0.21 -35.53
N VAL A 590 -24.42 1.07 -35.07
CA VAL A 590 -24.75 2.16 -34.15
C VAL A 590 -24.40 3.51 -34.75
N LYS A 591 -25.06 4.56 -34.25
CA LYS A 591 -24.69 5.94 -34.49
C LYS A 591 -23.86 6.41 -33.27
N LEU A 592 -22.59 6.72 -33.52
CA LEU A 592 -21.68 7.34 -32.54
C LEU A 592 -21.67 8.85 -32.77
N ALA A 593 -22.19 9.62 -31.84
CA ALA A 593 -22.13 11.09 -31.82
C ALA A 593 -21.20 11.56 -30.70
N GLY A 594 -20.39 12.59 -30.95
CA GLY A 594 -19.53 13.21 -29.98
C GLY A 594 -19.60 14.74 -30.03
N TYR A 595 -19.12 15.37 -28.97
CA TYR A 595 -19.00 16.82 -28.91
C TYR A 595 -17.79 17.24 -28.08
N ILE A 596 -17.25 18.43 -28.40
CA ILE A 596 -16.24 19.17 -27.63
C ILE A 596 -16.70 20.62 -27.59
N GLY A 597 -17.21 21.08 -26.45
CA GLY A 597 -17.87 22.37 -26.34
C GLY A 597 -19.05 22.51 -27.32
N LYS A 598 -18.90 23.41 -28.30
CA LYS A 598 -19.92 23.62 -29.33
C LYS A 598 -19.71 22.78 -30.61
N ILE A 599 -18.56 22.15 -30.75
CA ILE A 599 -18.20 21.36 -31.92
C ILE A 599 -18.84 20.00 -31.81
N LYS A 600 -19.59 19.57 -32.82
CA LYS A 600 -20.30 18.29 -32.85
C LYS A 600 -19.82 17.48 -34.07
N PHE A 601 -19.77 16.16 -33.90
CA PHE A 601 -19.38 15.22 -34.95
C PHE A 601 -20.10 13.89 -34.71
N GLU A 602 -20.34 13.14 -35.78
CA GLU A 602 -21.03 11.84 -35.72
C GLU A 602 -20.68 10.95 -36.89
N LYS A 603 -20.80 9.64 -36.70
CA LYS A 603 -20.69 8.62 -37.74
C LYS A 603 -21.41 7.33 -37.38
N GLU A 604 -21.65 6.51 -38.38
CA GLU A 604 -22.12 5.14 -38.20
C GLU A 604 -20.94 4.20 -37.99
N VAL A 605 -21.13 3.25 -37.09
CA VAL A 605 -20.12 2.25 -36.73
C VAL A 605 -20.78 0.88 -36.64
N SER A 606 -20.29 -0.10 -37.43
CA SER A 606 -20.69 -1.50 -37.29
C SER A 606 -19.68 -2.22 -36.41
N LEU A 607 -20.18 -2.93 -35.38
CA LEU A 607 -19.44 -3.70 -34.42
C LEU A 607 -19.81 -5.17 -34.52
N LYS A 608 -18.81 -6.02 -34.69
CA LYS A 608 -19.00 -7.49 -34.66
C LYS A 608 -19.49 -7.96 -33.28
N PRO A 609 -20.01 -9.18 -33.19
CA PRO A 609 -20.35 -9.77 -31.90
C PRO A 609 -19.16 -9.72 -30.91
N ASN A 610 -19.39 -9.25 -29.67
CA ASN A 610 -18.37 -9.14 -28.59
C ASN A 610 -17.13 -8.30 -28.95
N GLU A 611 -17.20 -7.48 -30.02
CA GLU A 611 -16.08 -6.63 -30.43
C GLU A 611 -15.89 -5.45 -29.46
N LYS A 612 -14.64 -5.23 -29.04
CA LYS A 612 -14.18 -3.98 -28.40
C LYS A 612 -13.14 -3.35 -29.31
N ARG A 613 -13.36 -2.10 -29.73
CA ARG A 613 -12.35 -1.35 -30.50
C ARG A 613 -12.43 0.14 -30.25
N GLU A 614 -11.32 0.80 -30.48
CA GLU A 614 -11.26 2.26 -30.46
C GLU A 614 -11.77 2.84 -31.77
N VAL A 615 -12.55 3.91 -31.65
CA VAL A 615 -13.13 4.63 -32.78
C VAL A 615 -12.72 6.09 -32.69
N ALA A 616 -11.94 6.55 -33.67
CA ALA A 616 -11.47 7.93 -33.75
C ALA A 616 -12.20 8.73 -34.83
N PHE A 617 -12.30 10.04 -34.62
CA PHE A 617 -12.80 10.99 -35.61
C PHE A 617 -11.62 11.75 -36.21
N ALA A 618 -11.21 11.36 -37.42
CA ALA A 618 -10.06 11.98 -38.07
C ALA A 618 -10.41 13.38 -38.60
N PRO A 619 -9.60 14.41 -38.39
CA PRO A 619 -9.88 15.76 -38.89
C PRO A 619 -9.89 15.88 -40.41
N THR A 620 -9.35 14.89 -41.14
CA THR A 620 -9.48 14.78 -42.58
C THR A 620 -10.92 14.57 -43.04
N ASP A 621 -11.71 13.83 -42.25
CA ASP A 621 -13.09 13.46 -42.56
C ASP A 621 -14.08 14.42 -41.87
N TYR A 622 -13.62 15.16 -40.87
CA TYR A 622 -14.40 16.09 -40.05
C TYR A 622 -13.76 17.47 -40.03
N PRO A 623 -14.00 18.33 -41.05
CA PRO A 623 -13.38 19.66 -41.16
C PRO A 623 -13.59 20.56 -39.93
N GLN A 624 -14.69 20.38 -39.20
CA GLN A 624 -14.97 21.12 -37.94
C GLN A 624 -14.02 20.74 -36.80
N LEU A 625 -13.18 19.73 -36.93
CA LEU A 625 -12.14 19.37 -35.99
C LEU A 625 -10.76 19.91 -36.37
N LYS A 626 -10.65 20.51 -37.56
CA LYS A 626 -9.38 21.01 -38.14
C LYS A 626 -9.26 22.52 -37.95
N ASP A 627 -8.06 22.95 -37.55
CA ASP A 627 -7.65 24.37 -37.45
C ASP A 627 -8.68 25.28 -36.75
N GLN A 628 -9.15 24.81 -35.57
CA GLN A 628 -10.17 25.52 -34.81
C GLN A 628 -9.54 26.49 -33.78
N HIS A 629 -10.16 27.64 -33.62
CA HIS A 629 -9.84 28.59 -32.54
C HIS A 629 -10.37 28.02 -31.20
N MET A 630 -9.48 27.46 -30.38
CA MET A 630 -9.82 26.89 -29.10
C MET A 630 -9.09 27.62 -27.95
N ASN A 631 -9.76 27.72 -26.79
CA ASN A 631 -9.07 28.06 -25.57
C ASN A 631 -8.20 26.87 -25.16
N LEU A 632 -6.90 27.07 -25.11
CA LEU A 632 -5.96 26.03 -24.81
C LEU A 632 -5.90 25.76 -23.30
N TRP A 633 -5.64 24.55 -22.94
CA TRP A 633 -5.27 24.22 -21.56
C TRP A 633 -3.78 24.56 -21.35
N TRP A 634 -3.52 25.29 -20.27
CA TRP A 634 -2.18 25.71 -19.89
C TRP A 634 -1.86 25.37 -18.44
N PRO A 635 -0.61 24.98 -18.13
CA PRO A 635 -0.19 24.84 -16.75
C PRO A 635 -0.10 26.18 -16.04
N ASN A 636 -0.15 26.14 -14.71
CA ASN A 636 -0.03 27.31 -13.86
C ASN A 636 1.21 28.13 -14.20
N GLY A 637 1.06 29.46 -14.32
CA GLY A 637 2.11 30.38 -14.73
C GLY A 637 2.30 30.54 -16.26
N TYR A 638 1.60 29.71 -17.08
CA TYR A 638 1.68 29.79 -18.55
C TYR A 638 0.39 30.29 -19.20
N GLY A 639 -0.72 30.18 -18.54
CA GLY A 639 -2.03 30.58 -19.01
C GLY A 639 -3.17 29.99 -18.16
N SER A 640 -4.38 29.96 -18.74
CA SER A 640 -5.56 29.40 -18.08
C SER A 640 -5.67 27.88 -18.34
N PRO A 641 -5.94 27.05 -17.35
CA PRO A 641 -6.24 25.63 -17.52
C PRO A 641 -7.66 25.41 -18.00
N TYR A 642 -7.96 25.83 -19.23
CA TYR A 642 -9.31 25.79 -19.77
C TYR A 642 -9.75 24.38 -20.12
N LEU A 643 -10.94 23.99 -19.62
CA LEU A 643 -11.55 22.68 -19.86
C LEU A 643 -12.91 22.83 -20.57
N TYR A 644 -13.10 22.08 -21.62
CA TYR A 644 -14.37 21.96 -22.33
C TYR A 644 -15.22 20.83 -21.78
N ASP A 645 -16.53 21.01 -21.76
CA ASP A 645 -17.43 19.87 -21.68
C ASP A 645 -17.32 19.07 -22.97
N ALA A 646 -17.10 17.78 -22.85
CA ALA A 646 -16.97 16.84 -23.96
C ALA A 646 -17.71 15.54 -23.65
N GLY A 647 -18.06 14.80 -24.67
CA GLY A 647 -18.75 13.54 -24.45
C GLY A 647 -18.98 12.76 -25.75
N PHE A 648 -19.32 11.49 -25.54
CA PHE A 648 -19.74 10.59 -26.62
C PHE A 648 -21.06 9.92 -26.24
N ARG A 649 -21.92 9.77 -27.21
CA ARG A 649 -23.20 9.07 -27.12
C ARG A 649 -23.34 8.05 -28.24
N VAL A 650 -23.73 6.85 -27.87
CA VAL A 650 -24.03 5.76 -28.80
C VAL A 650 -25.54 5.53 -28.82
N SER A 651 -26.12 5.51 -30.00
CA SER A 651 -27.53 5.18 -30.21
C SER A 651 -27.68 4.06 -31.23
N ASP A 652 -28.70 3.26 -31.12
CA ASP A 652 -29.08 2.30 -32.14
C ASP A 652 -29.43 3.03 -33.44
N LYS A 653 -28.88 2.59 -34.55
CA LYS A 653 -29.06 3.25 -35.84
C LYS A 653 -30.56 3.27 -36.30
N THR A 654 -31.28 2.21 -35.98
CA THR A 654 -32.65 2.00 -36.50
C THR A 654 -33.70 2.65 -35.61
N SER A 655 -33.63 2.43 -34.31
CA SER A 655 -34.58 2.93 -33.35
C SER A 655 -34.28 4.34 -32.85
N GLY A 656 -33.00 4.77 -32.94
CA GLY A 656 -32.53 6.00 -32.29
C GLY A 656 -32.41 5.92 -30.78
N GLU A 657 -32.66 4.75 -30.18
CA GLU A 657 -32.57 4.55 -28.75
C GLU A 657 -31.13 4.77 -28.28
N MET A 658 -30.96 5.50 -27.15
CA MET A 658 -29.65 5.68 -26.51
C MET A 658 -29.20 4.36 -25.89
N LEU A 659 -28.03 3.86 -26.29
CA LEU A 659 -27.44 2.64 -25.77
C LEU A 659 -26.52 2.94 -24.58
N SER A 660 -25.63 3.93 -24.72
CA SER A 660 -24.76 4.41 -23.63
C SER A 660 -24.20 5.80 -23.94
N GLU A 661 -23.69 6.47 -22.89
CA GLU A 661 -22.99 7.76 -23.03
C GLU A 661 -21.87 7.89 -22.02
N VAL A 662 -20.89 8.73 -22.35
CA VAL A 662 -19.83 9.19 -21.45
C VAL A 662 -19.63 10.68 -21.61
N ASN A 663 -19.58 11.40 -20.47
CA ASN A 663 -19.30 12.84 -20.42
C ASN A 663 -18.04 13.06 -19.59
N TYR A 664 -17.18 14.00 -20.02
CA TYR A 664 -15.92 14.29 -19.36
C TYR A 664 -15.47 15.71 -19.61
N LYS A 665 -14.43 16.17 -18.93
CA LYS A 665 -13.78 17.45 -19.20
C LYS A 665 -12.57 17.22 -20.12
N ALA A 666 -12.45 17.99 -21.18
CA ALA A 666 -11.34 17.92 -22.12
C ALA A 666 -10.54 19.21 -22.15
N GLY A 667 -9.23 19.13 -21.91
CA GLY A 667 -8.31 20.22 -22.13
C GLY A 667 -7.60 20.09 -23.48
N ILE A 668 -7.68 21.13 -24.31
CA ILE A 668 -7.06 21.13 -25.64
C ILE A 668 -5.62 21.65 -25.50
N ARG A 669 -4.67 20.78 -25.82
CA ARG A 669 -3.24 21.08 -25.71
C ARG A 669 -2.40 20.21 -26.63
N GLN A 670 -1.22 20.66 -26.94
CA GLN A 670 -0.20 19.85 -27.62
C GLN A 670 1.01 19.67 -26.71
N MET A 671 1.39 18.43 -26.48
CA MET A 671 2.65 18.09 -25.83
C MET A 671 3.71 17.73 -26.88
N SER A 672 4.94 18.15 -26.64
CA SER A 672 6.09 17.70 -27.41
C SER A 672 7.35 17.68 -26.52
N TYR A 673 8.33 16.91 -26.95
CA TYR A 673 9.53 16.64 -26.17
C TYR A 673 10.77 16.74 -27.06
N ALA A 674 11.90 17.08 -26.43
CA ALA A 674 13.20 16.98 -27.04
C ALA A 674 14.20 16.38 -26.06
N ASP A 675 15.20 15.71 -26.60
CA ASP A 675 16.38 15.23 -25.87
C ASP A 675 16.05 14.34 -24.66
N LEU A 676 14.99 13.50 -24.73
CA LEU A 676 14.53 12.67 -23.61
C LEU A 676 15.61 11.77 -22.99
N GLU A 677 16.61 11.37 -23.77
CA GLU A 677 17.70 10.50 -23.26
C GLU A 677 18.95 11.28 -22.81
N THR A 678 19.08 12.56 -23.16
CA THR A 678 20.29 13.34 -22.87
C THR A 678 20.02 14.53 -21.96
N GLN A 679 18.98 15.31 -22.25
CA GLN A 679 18.55 16.47 -21.48
C GLN A 679 17.06 16.72 -21.72
N THR A 680 16.20 16.01 -20.97
CA THR A 680 14.75 16.07 -21.14
C THR A 680 14.23 17.50 -21.18
N LYS A 681 13.56 17.84 -22.28
CA LYS A 681 12.86 19.10 -22.47
C LYS A 681 11.40 18.83 -22.77
N ILE A 682 10.53 19.46 -22.03
CA ILE A 682 9.08 19.33 -22.16
C ILE A 682 8.56 20.63 -22.77
N TYR A 683 7.70 20.52 -23.77
CA TYR A 683 7.01 21.65 -24.39
C TYR A 683 5.50 21.43 -24.33
N ILE A 684 4.80 22.50 -24.03
CA ILE A 684 3.34 22.53 -24.10
C ILE A 684 2.90 23.70 -24.98
N ASN A 685 2.05 23.41 -25.95
CA ASN A 685 1.54 24.40 -26.91
C ASN A 685 2.67 25.20 -27.57
N GLY A 686 3.77 24.54 -27.88
CA GLY A 686 4.97 25.13 -28.49
C GLY A 686 5.88 25.92 -27.55
N LYS A 687 5.51 26.11 -26.28
CA LYS A 687 6.33 26.78 -25.26
C LYS A 687 7.07 25.77 -24.41
N ARG A 688 8.35 26.01 -24.16
CA ARG A 688 9.13 25.21 -23.23
C ARG A 688 8.56 25.35 -21.83
N LEU A 689 8.24 24.22 -21.21
CA LEU A 689 7.86 24.16 -19.81
C LEU A 689 9.12 24.19 -18.93
N ASN A 690 9.11 25.03 -17.92
CA ASN A 690 10.06 25.02 -16.82
C ASN A 690 9.34 24.40 -15.61
N PRO A 691 9.54 23.11 -15.31
CA PRO A 691 8.84 22.45 -14.22
C PRO A 691 9.24 23.01 -12.86
N LEU A 692 8.26 23.38 -12.08
CA LEU A 692 8.39 23.82 -10.70
C LEU A 692 7.43 22.99 -9.85
N GLY A 693 7.98 22.18 -8.94
CA GLY A 693 7.14 21.29 -8.14
C GLY A 693 7.93 20.40 -7.21
N GLY A 694 7.35 19.29 -6.88
CA GLY A 694 7.94 18.29 -6.01
C GLY A 694 7.26 16.93 -6.17
N ASN A 695 7.75 15.95 -5.40
CA ASN A 695 7.16 14.65 -5.35
C ASN A 695 5.83 14.71 -4.59
N TRP A 696 4.86 14.00 -5.11
CA TRP A 696 3.65 13.61 -4.40
C TRP A 696 3.81 12.16 -3.99
N GLY A 697 3.92 11.93 -2.69
CA GLY A 697 3.84 10.61 -2.11
C GLY A 697 2.51 10.42 -1.42
N PHE A 698 2.41 9.44 -0.58
CA PHE A 698 1.23 9.31 0.27
C PHE A 698 1.09 10.49 1.20
N ALA A 699 -0.04 11.07 1.15
CA ALA A 699 -0.40 12.06 2.12
C ALA A 699 -1.18 11.46 3.30
N GLU A 700 -1.74 10.24 3.12
CA GLU A 700 -2.44 9.52 4.18
C GLU A 700 -2.36 8.00 3.95
N THR A 701 -1.78 7.28 4.91
CA THR A 701 -1.43 5.85 4.82
C THR A 701 -2.63 4.90 4.76
N ASN A 702 -3.82 5.37 5.08
CA ASN A 702 -5.05 4.58 5.01
C ASN A 702 -5.85 4.82 3.73
N LEU A 703 -5.28 5.53 2.75
CA LEU A 703 -5.90 5.91 1.47
C LEU A 703 -7.19 6.73 1.63
N ASN A 704 -7.32 7.48 2.71
CA ASN A 704 -8.49 8.28 3.03
C ASN A 704 -8.33 9.73 2.54
N TYR A 705 -8.13 9.89 1.23
CA TYR A 705 -7.75 11.15 0.60
C TYR A 705 -8.84 11.79 -0.24
N ARG A 706 -9.78 11.01 -0.70
CA ARG A 706 -10.79 11.39 -1.68
C ARG A 706 -11.69 12.52 -1.20
N GLY A 707 -12.02 13.41 -2.13
CA GLY A 707 -13.01 14.49 -1.97
C GLY A 707 -12.58 15.65 -1.07
N ARG A 708 -11.60 15.43 -0.21
CA ARG A 708 -11.17 16.44 0.78
C ARG A 708 -9.80 16.99 0.47
N GLU A 709 -8.83 16.12 0.33
CA GLU A 709 -7.41 16.49 0.32
C GLU A 709 -6.91 16.83 -1.07
N TYR A 710 -7.35 16.12 -2.11
CA TYR A 710 -6.85 16.32 -3.46
C TYR A 710 -7.10 17.75 -3.97
N ASP A 711 -8.32 18.21 -3.93
CA ASP A 711 -8.65 19.56 -4.40
C ASP A 711 -7.89 20.64 -3.58
N THR A 712 -7.83 20.46 -2.27
CA THR A 712 -7.16 21.42 -1.36
C THR A 712 -5.64 21.40 -1.59
N ALA A 713 -5.01 20.23 -1.65
CA ALA A 713 -3.59 20.11 -1.81
C ALA A 713 -3.11 20.63 -3.17
N VAL A 714 -3.81 20.28 -4.25
CA VAL A 714 -3.46 20.76 -5.61
C VAL A 714 -3.70 22.27 -5.73
N ARG A 715 -4.75 22.80 -5.11
CA ARG A 715 -4.98 24.25 -5.03
C ARG A 715 -3.82 24.97 -4.34
N TYR A 716 -3.31 24.45 -3.23
CA TYR A 716 -2.15 25.02 -2.56
C TYR A 716 -0.86 24.96 -3.41
N HIS A 717 -0.65 23.88 -4.17
CA HIS A 717 0.45 23.83 -5.13
C HIS A 717 0.36 24.97 -6.14
N LYS A 718 -0.85 25.22 -6.68
CA LYS A 718 -1.08 26.37 -7.57
C LYS A 718 -0.80 27.69 -6.87
N GLU A 719 -1.28 27.90 -5.64
CA GLU A 719 -1.10 29.14 -4.89
C GLU A 719 0.37 29.38 -4.53
N MET A 720 1.17 28.32 -4.38
CA MET A 720 2.64 28.37 -4.22
C MET A 720 3.40 28.56 -5.54
N ASN A 721 2.70 28.79 -6.64
CA ASN A 721 3.26 28.94 -7.99
C ASN A 721 3.93 27.67 -8.55
N TYR A 722 3.59 26.51 -8.06
CA TYR A 722 3.98 25.24 -8.70
C TYR A 722 3.14 25.01 -9.96
N ASN A 723 3.73 24.27 -10.89
CA ASN A 723 3.07 23.89 -12.15
C ASN A 723 3.20 22.39 -12.45
N MET A 724 3.88 21.63 -11.58
CA MET A 724 4.05 20.18 -11.73
C MET A 724 4.03 19.48 -10.38
N ILE A 725 3.46 18.29 -10.37
CA ILE A 725 3.57 17.28 -9.32
C ILE A 725 4.14 16.02 -9.97
N ARG A 726 5.15 15.40 -9.37
CA ARG A 726 5.54 14.04 -9.70
C ARG A 726 4.77 13.09 -8.79
N ASP A 727 3.91 12.26 -9.39
CA ASP A 727 3.30 11.13 -8.70
C ASP A 727 4.34 10.04 -8.51
N TRP A 728 5.09 10.19 -7.42
CA TRP A 728 6.25 9.39 -7.10
C TRP A 728 5.87 7.93 -6.88
N VAL A 729 6.51 7.03 -7.63
CA VAL A 729 6.28 5.58 -7.66
C VAL A 729 4.83 5.19 -7.96
N GLY A 730 4.04 6.08 -8.57
CA GLY A 730 2.69 5.78 -9.05
C GLY A 730 1.67 5.43 -7.97
N GLN A 731 1.75 6.06 -6.80
CA GLN A 731 0.98 5.66 -5.62
C GLN A 731 -0.50 5.99 -5.66
N ILE A 732 -0.96 6.68 -6.67
CA ILE A 732 -2.32 7.21 -6.73
C ILE A 732 -3.05 6.60 -7.92
N GLY A 733 -4.24 6.10 -7.63
CA GLY A 733 -5.15 5.60 -8.64
C GLY A 733 -6.50 6.33 -8.64
N ASP A 734 -6.63 7.41 -7.87
CA ASP A 734 -7.87 8.17 -7.77
C ASP A 734 -7.96 9.24 -8.85
N GLU A 735 -9.08 9.29 -9.53
CA GLU A 735 -9.34 10.28 -10.58
C GLU A 735 -9.40 11.71 -10.05
N GLU A 736 -9.82 11.89 -8.80
CA GLU A 736 -9.96 13.22 -8.17
C GLU A 736 -8.63 13.99 -8.10
N LEU A 737 -7.48 13.31 -8.01
CA LEU A 737 -6.18 13.97 -8.11
C LEU A 737 -6.00 14.60 -9.48
N TYR A 738 -6.25 13.82 -10.55
CA TYR A 738 -6.07 14.29 -11.93
C TYR A 738 -7.09 15.35 -12.30
N GLU A 739 -8.34 15.22 -11.84
CA GLU A 739 -9.38 16.25 -12.00
C GLU A 739 -8.97 17.57 -11.32
N ALA A 740 -8.39 17.49 -10.12
CA ALA A 740 -7.87 18.67 -9.44
C ALA A 740 -6.67 19.28 -10.20
N CYS A 741 -5.76 18.44 -10.70
CA CYS A 741 -4.62 18.87 -11.50
C CYS A 741 -5.07 19.54 -12.82
N ASP A 742 -6.06 18.98 -13.50
CA ASP A 742 -6.67 19.55 -14.69
C ASP A 742 -7.28 20.94 -14.40
N LYS A 743 -8.03 21.03 -13.30
CA LYS A 743 -8.71 22.27 -12.86
C LYS A 743 -7.75 23.40 -12.51
N TYR A 744 -6.67 23.07 -11.83
CA TYR A 744 -5.72 24.07 -11.32
C TYR A 744 -4.51 24.32 -12.21
N GLY A 745 -4.33 23.53 -13.27
CA GLY A 745 -3.19 23.67 -14.18
C GLY A 745 -1.90 23.10 -13.61
N ILE A 746 -1.96 22.02 -12.89
CA ILE A 746 -0.78 21.34 -12.35
C ILE A 746 -0.49 20.13 -13.23
N MET A 747 0.68 20.16 -13.90
CA MET A 747 1.14 19.01 -14.70
C MET A 747 1.44 17.83 -13.80
N VAL A 748 1.22 16.62 -14.29
CA VAL A 748 1.56 15.38 -13.60
C VAL A 748 2.68 14.67 -14.34
N TRP A 749 3.77 14.43 -13.65
CA TRP A 749 4.76 13.43 -14.01
C TRP A 749 4.34 12.12 -13.37
N GLN A 750 3.93 11.16 -14.16
CA GLN A 750 3.37 9.89 -13.71
C GLN A 750 4.42 8.80 -13.71
N ASP A 751 4.82 8.33 -12.54
CA ASP A 751 5.62 7.11 -12.40
C ASP A 751 4.74 5.86 -12.52
N PHE A 752 5.34 4.74 -12.94
CA PHE A 752 4.80 3.40 -12.70
C PHE A 752 5.30 2.85 -11.37
N TRP A 753 4.66 1.80 -10.85
CA TRP A 753 4.79 1.25 -9.50
C TRP A 753 6.11 0.48 -9.26
N LEU A 754 7.23 1.08 -9.60
CA LEU A 754 8.56 0.50 -9.41
C LEU A 754 9.41 1.44 -8.54
N ALA A 755 9.64 1.01 -7.30
CA ALA A 755 10.56 1.67 -6.38
C ALA A 755 12.02 1.45 -6.81
N ASN A 756 12.98 2.02 -6.06
CA ASN A 756 14.41 1.85 -6.33
C ASN A 756 14.78 0.37 -6.46
N PRO A 757 15.70 0.00 -7.35
CA PRO A 757 16.05 -1.42 -7.54
C PRO A 757 16.56 -2.16 -6.32
N TRP A 758 17.10 -1.45 -5.32
CA TRP A 758 17.59 -2.02 -4.07
C TRP A 758 16.57 -2.02 -2.93
N ASP A 759 15.50 -1.25 -3.03
CA ASP A 759 14.43 -1.17 -2.02
C ASP A 759 13.18 -1.92 -2.46
N GLY A 760 12.82 -1.79 -3.75
CA GLY A 760 11.67 -2.45 -4.34
C GLY A 760 12.08 -3.53 -5.33
N PRO A 761 11.82 -4.81 -5.04
CA PRO A 761 12.14 -5.90 -5.96
C PRO A 761 11.35 -5.75 -7.26
N ASP A 762 11.88 -6.35 -8.31
CA ASP A 762 11.17 -6.46 -9.57
C ASP A 762 9.90 -7.31 -9.39
N PRO A 763 8.80 -7.03 -10.12
CA PRO A 763 7.61 -7.85 -10.05
C PRO A 763 7.87 -9.26 -10.57
N ASP A 764 7.39 -10.27 -9.86
CA ASP A 764 7.49 -11.66 -10.28
C ASP A 764 6.58 -11.98 -11.48
N ASP A 765 5.45 -11.28 -11.59
CA ASP A 765 4.47 -11.45 -12.67
C ASP A 765 4.47 -10.22 -13.60
N HIS A 766 5.35 -10.25 -14.60
CA HIS A 766 5.45 -9.19 -15.61
C HIS A 766 4.14 -8.99 -16.40
N LYS A 767 3.41 -10.08 -16.67
CA LYS A 767 2.14 -10.00 -17.42
C LYS A 767 1.11 -9.21 -16.63
N MET A 768 0.91 -9.55 -15.36
CA MET A 768 -0.01 -8.84 -14.48
C MET A 768 0.37 -7.36 -14.36
N PHE A 769 1.67 -7.05 -14.17
CA PHE A 769 2.15 -5.68 -14.11
C PHE A 769 1.79 -4.89 -15.38
N LEU A 770 2.02 -5.48 -16.56
CA LEU A 770 1.78 -4.85 -17.84
C LEU A 770 0.29 -4.73 -18.20
N GLU A 771 -0.55 -5.64 -17.75
CA GLU A 771 -2.02 -5.51 -17.87
C GLU A 771 -2.55 -4.36 -17.00
N ASN A 772 -2.02 -4.22 -15.78
CA ASN A 772 -2.35 -3.08 -14.91
C ASN A 772 -1.88 -1.75 -15.53
N SER A 773 -0.67 -1.69 -16.08
CA SER A 773 -0.15 -0.44 -16.68
C SER A 773 -0.95 -0.02 -17.92
N ALA A 774 -1.35 -0.95 -18.76
CA ALA A 774 -2.18 -0.64 -19.94
C ALA A 774 -3.54 -0.06 -19.54
N ASP A 775 -4.24 -0.69 -18.60
CA ASP A 775 -5.51 -0.18 -18.10
C ASP A 775 -5.36 1.18 -17.41
N TYR A 776 -4.27 1.35 -16.64
CA TYR A 776 -4.01 2.60 -15.94
C TYR A 776 -3.75 3.76 -16.91
N ILE A 777 -2.95 3.57 -17.96
CA ILE A 777 -2.74 4.58 -19.00
C ILE A 777 -4.09 4.93 -19.67
N ALA A 778 -4.89 3.92 -20.01
CA ALA A 778 -6.20 4.13 -20.63
C ALA A 778 -7.16 4.91 -19.72
N ARG A 779 -7.10 4.65 -18.41
CA ARG A 779 -7.91 5.31 -17.39
C ARG A 779 -7.63 6.81 -17.29
N ILE A 780 -6.35 7.21 -17.34
CA ILE A 780 -5.94 8.60 -17.09
C ILE A 780 -5.68 9.41 -18.37
N ARG A 781 -5.73 8.82 -19.55
CA ARG A 781 -5.35 9.47 -20.82
C ARG A 781 -6.21 10.67 -21.22
N ASN A 782 -7.40 10.83 -20.64
CA ASN A 782 -8.27 11.98 -20.90
C ASN A 782 -7.88 13.24 -20.13
N HIS A 783 -7.00 13.11 -19.12
CA HIS A 783 -6.58 14.23 -18.28
C HIS A 783 -5.53 15.09 -18.98
N ALA A 784 -5.83 16.38 -19.12
CA ALA A 784 -4.93 17.35 -19.77
C ALA A 784 -3.66 17.61 -18.92
N SER A 785 -3.71 17.34 -17.64
CA SER A 785 -2.58 17.51 -16.72
C SER A 785 -1.47 16.47 -16.91
N ILE A 786 -1.73 15.28 -17.47
CA ILE A 786 -0.68 14.28 -17.65
C ILE A 786 0.41 14.82 -18.58
N GLY A 787 1.64 14.93 -18.07
CA GLY A 787 2.75 15.56 -18.76
C GLY A 787 3.85 14.63 -19.25
N ILE A 788 4.16 13.56 -18.53
CA ILE A 788 5.20 12.59 -18.89
C ILE A 788 5.02 11.32 -18.05
N TYR A 789 5.39 10.18 -18.62
CA TYR A 789 5.44 8.90 -17.93
C TYR A 789 6.87 8.52 -17.58
N CYS A 790 7.05 7.89 -16.41
CA CYS A 790 8.35 7.42 -15.94
C CYS A 790 8.28 5.95 -15.53
N GLY A 791 9.24 5.16 -16.02
CA GLY A 791 9.24 3.70 -15.84
C GLY A 791 9.59 3.26 -14.42
N ARG A 792 10.59 3.88 -13.79
CA ARG A 792 11.06 3.50 -12.46
C ARG A 792 11.69 4.65 -11.70
N ASN A 793 11.55 4.62 -10.38
CA ASN A 793 12.27 5.53 -9.48
C ASN A 793 13.75 5.11 -9.36
N GLU A 794 14.67 6.07 -9.55
CA GLU A 794 16.13 5.94 -9.34
C GLU A 794 16.75 4.63 -9.88
N GLY A 795 16.37 4.24 -11.08
CA GLY A 795 16.83 3.04 -11.77
C GLY A 795 15.98 2.75 -12.99
N PHE A 796 16.13 1.56 -13.55
CA PHE A 796 15.46 1.15 -14.77
C PHE A 796 14.49 -0.02 -14.51
N PRO A 797 13.33 -0.07 -15.17
CA PRO A 797 12.52 -1.27 -15.18
C PRO A 797 13.31 -2.46 -15.73
N PRO A 798 12.93 -3.72 -15.41
CA PRO A 798 13.40 -4.87 -16.19
C PRO A 798 13.22 -4.62 -17.69
N ALA A 799 14.20 -4.97 -18.49
CA ALA A 799 14.21 -4.64 -19.93
C ALA A 799 12.94 -5.09 -20.67
N ALA A 800 12.36 -6.23 -20.29
CA ALA A 800 11.12 -6.72 -20.86
C ALA A 800 9.91 -5.83 -20.50
N ILE A 801 9.89 -5.26 -19.29
CA ILE A 801 8.86 -4.32 -18.85
C ILE A 801 9.06 -2.96 -19.53
N ASP A 802 10.28 -2.42 -19.51
CA ASP A 802 10.59 -1.10 -20.11
C ASP A 802 10.17 -1.04 -21.59
N LYS A 803 10.49 -2.07 -22.35
CA LYS A 803 10.09 -2.16 -23.76
C LYS A 803 8.58 -2.02 -23.95
N VAL A 804 7.79 -2.77 -23.17
CA VAL A 804 6.34 -2.78 -23.33
C VAL A 804 5.71 -1.50 -22.79
N LEU A 805 6.23 -0.91 -21.71
CA LEU A 805 5.75 0.38 -21.21
C LEU A 805 5.91 1.49 -22.25
N ARG A 806 7.05 1.54 -22.97
CA ARG A 806 7.25 2.47 -24.10
C ARG A 806 6.20 2.31 -25.17
N GLU A 807 5.93 1.05 -25.57
CA GLU A 807 4.92 0.71 -26.56
C GLU A 807 3.52 1.11 -26.07
N GLN A 808 3.15 0.78 -24.84
CA GLN A 808 1.86 1.12 -24.25
C GLN A 808 1.62 2.63 -24.19
N VAL A 809 2.60 3.41 -23.73
CA VAL A 809 2.47 4.88 -23.70
C VAL A 809 2.26 5.42 -25.11
N LYS A 810 3.06 4.98 -26.09
CA LYS A 810 2.95 5.40 -27.48
C LYS A 810 1.60 5.06 -28.10
N ASP A 811 1.06 3.88 -27.80
CA ASP A 811 -0.13 3.37 -28.47
C ASP A 811 -1.43 3.80 -27.79
N ILE A 812 -1.44 3.89 -26.44
CA ILE A 812 -2.64 4.19 -25.64
C ILE A 812 -2.79 5.69 -25.39
N HIS A 813 -1.67 6.40 -25.15
CA HIS A 813 -1.68 7.84 -24.92
C HIS A 813 -0.64 8.54 -25.83
N PRO A 814 -0.90 8.54 -27.15
CA PRO A 814 0.01 9.14 -28.13
C PRO A 814 0.30 10.61 -27.78
N GLN A 815 1.45 11.11 -28.19
CA GLN A 815 2.00 12.45 -27.89
C GLN A 815 2.61 12.61 -26.51
N LEU A 816 2.51 11.63 -25.59
CA LEU A 816 3.17 11.70 -24.29
C LEU A 816 4.57 11.08 -24.35
N GLY A 817 5.53 11.76 -23.67
CA GLY A 817 6.88 11.26 -23.51
C GLY A 817 6.94 10.15 -22.45
N TYR A 818 7.88 9.23 -22.65
CA TYR A 818 8.24 8.22 -21.67
C TYR A 818 9.74 8.27 -21.39
N ILE A 819 10.10 8.26 -20.12
CA ILE A 819 11.47 8.12 -19.65
C ILE A 819 11.59 6.85 -18.79
N PRO A 820 12.66 6.06 -18.93
CA PRO A 820 12.76 4.79 -18.20
C PRO A 820 13.14 4.97 -16.73
N SER A 821 13.83 6.05 -16.40
CA SER A 821 14.35 6.32 -15.05
C SER A 821 14.04 7.75 -14.63
N SER A 822 13.75 7.93 -13.35
CA SER A 822 13.57 9.28 -12.78
C SER A 822 14.88 10.00 -12.49
N ALA A 823 16.01 9.32 -12.54
CA ALA A 823 17.30 9.88 -12.09
C ALA A 823 18.44 9.73 -13.10
N ASP A 824 18.21 9.03 -14.21
CA ASP A 824 19.25 8.70 -15.20
C ASP A 824 18.91 9.19 -16.60
N LEU A 825 19.87 9.12 -17.52
CA LEU A 825 19.76 9.56 -18.91
C LEU A 825 19.42 11.06 -19.03
N GLY A 826 18.26 11.40 -19.56
CA GLY A 826 17.83 12.78 -19.79
C GLY A 826 17.45 13.59 -18.55
N VAL A 827 17.36 12.95 -17.39
CA VAL A 827 17.02 13.55 -16.12
C VAL A 827 18.10 13.25 -15.07
N SER A 828 18.03 13.92 -13.94
CA SER A 828 18.83 13.63 -12.73
C SER A 828 17.92 13.64 -11.52
N GLY A 829 18.28 12.94 -10.44
CA GLY A 829 17.35 12.81 -9.32
C GLY A 829 17.87 12.10 -8.08
N HIS A 830 19.17 11.86 -7.96
CA HIS A 830 19.76 11.26 -6.76
C HIS A 830 20.06 12.29 -5.67
N GLY A 831 19.06 13.05 -5.23
CA GLY A 831 19.20 14.06 -4.18
C GLY A 831 20.02 15.29 -4.55
N PRO A 832 20.67 15.96 -3.57
CA PRO A 832 20.92 15.54 -2.20
C PRO A 832 19.66 15.58 -1.32
N TYR A 833 19.63 14.69 -0.31
CA TYR A 833 18.58 14.61 0.70
C TYR A 833 19.03 15.14 2.06
N GLN A 834 20.10 15.91 2.08
CA GLN A 834 20.67 16.54 3.24
C GLN A 834 20.72 18.05 3.04
N MET A 835 20.65 18.79 4.14
CA MET A 835 20.89 20.23 4.11
C MET A 835 22.31 20.51 3.62
N LYS A 836 22.43 21.31 2.58
CA LYS A 836 23.70 21.80 2.03
C LYS A 836 23.75 23.33 2.15
N SER A 837 24.94 23.91 2.06
CA SER A 837 25.06 25.35 2.00
C SER A 837 24.31 25.88 0.76
N PRO A 838 23.79 27.11 0.80
CA PRO A 838 23.15 27.69 -0.39
C PRO A 838 24.05 27.69 -1.63
N SER A 839 25.35 27.91 -1.45
CA SER A 839 26.34 27.89 -2.55
C SER A 839 26.43 26.51 -3.23
N PHE A 840 26.20 25.42 -2.52
CA PHE A 840 26.19 24.10 -3.12
C PHE A 840 25.14 23.98 -4.23
N TYR A 841 23.92 24.47 -3.98
CA TYR A 841 22.83 24.37 -4.96
C TYR A 841 23.09 25.21 -6.22
N PHE A 842 23.85 26.28 -6.14
CA PHE A 842 24.25 27.08 -7.30
C PHE A 842 25.47 26.51 -8.03
N ALA A 843 26.45 25.96 -7.29
CA ALA A 843 27.66 25.41 -7.86
C ALA A 843 27.48 24.00 -8.49
N ASN A 844 26.55 23.23 -7.97
CA ASN A 844 26.32 21.85 -8.39
C ASN A 844 24.96 21.66 -9.09
N GLN A 845 24.60 22.63 -9.93
CA GLN A 845 23.38 22.52 -10.73
C GLN A 845 23.53 21.48 -11.82
N SER A 846 22.54 20.61 -11.92
CA SER A 846 22.35 19.80 -13.10
C SER A 846 21.76 20.66 -14.22
N HIS A 847 22.26 20.51 -15.45
CA HIS A 847 21.60 21.06 -16.63
C HIS A 847 20.36 20.28 -17.05
N LYS A 848 20.13 19.14 -16.43
CA LYS A 848 18.97 18.27 -16.67
C LYS A 848 17.83 18.64 -15.76
N LEU A 849 16.63 18.29 -16.17
CA LEU A 849 15.48 18.27 -15.29
C LEU A 849 15.79 17.38 -14.09
N HIS A 850 15.67 17.93 -12.89
CA HIS A 850 15.97 17.23 -11.65
C HIS A 850 14.67 16.75 -11.02
N SER A 851 14.50 15.44 -10.85
CA SER A 851 13.25 14.86 -10.36
C SER A 851 13.03 15.06 -8.87
N GLU A 852 14.11 15.11 -8.08
CA GLU A 852 13.98 15.22 -6.63
C GLU A 852 15.23 15.76 -5.94
N ARG A 853 14.99 16.75 -5.09
CA ARG A 853 15.90 17.27 -4.08
C ARG A 853 15.09 17.56 -2.84
N GLY A 854 15.65 17.39 -1.70
CA GLY A 854 14.93 17.73 -0.50
C GLY A 854 15.60 17.23 0.76
N MET A 855 14.89 17.44 1.82
CA MET A 855 15.29 16.99 3.13
C MET A 855 14.01 16.60 3.86
N PRO A 856 13.87 15.34 4.25
CA PRO A 856 12.81 14.94 5.15
C PRO A 856 12.92 15.71 6.46
N ASN A 857 11.79 16.04 7.03
CA ASN A 857 11.74 16.87 8.22
C ASN A 857 10.83 16.29 9.28
N VAL A 858 11.09 16.68 10.53
CA VAL A 858 10.13 16.51 11.61
C VAL A 858 8.94 17.45 11.34
N PRO A 859 7.70 17.00 11.55
CA PRO A 859 6.53 17.87 11.50
C PRO A 859 6.64 19.06 12.47
N THR A 860 5.83 20.11 12.25
CA THR A 860 5.82 21.25 13.16
C THR A 860 5.39 20.82 14.57
N PHE A 861 5.81 21.59 15.58
CA PHE A 861 5.43 21.32 16.97
C PHE A 861 3.91 21.24 17.16
N GLU A 862 3.17 22.11 16.46
CA GLU A 862 1.72 22.11 16.52
C GLU A 862 1.12 20.81 15.95
N SER A 863 1.71 20.27 14.88
CA SER A 863 1.30 18.99 14.32
C SER A 863 1.66 17.83 15.26
N LEU A 864 2.89 17.79 15.76
CA LEU A 864 3.31 16.78 16.74
C LEU A 864 2.43 16.79 17.98
N SER A 865 2.09 17.97 18.53
CA SER A 865 1.24 18.11 19.70
C SER A 865 -0.18 17.56 19.51
N ARG A 866 -0.66 17.47 18.25
CA ARG A 866 -1.97 16.89 17.93
C ARG A 866 -1.93 15.39 17.71
N MET A 867 -0.78 14.84 17.32
CA MET A 867 -0.64 13.43 16.96
C MET A 867 0.20 12.61 17.94
N MET A 868 0.72 13.22 19.00
CA MET A 868 1.50 12.53 20.03
C MET A 868 0.94 12.83 21.42
N LYS A 869 1.10 11.87 22.33
CA LYS A 869 0.80 12.07 23.75
C LYS A 869 1.71 13.13 24.35
N PRO A 870 1.22 13.97 25.28
CA PRO A 870 2.04 15.01 25.90
C PRO A 870 3.35 14.48 26.53
N GLU A 871 3.31 13.32 27.16
CA GLU A 871 4.48 12.66 27.77
C GLU A 871 5.49 12.13 26.75
N HIS A 872 5.09 11.98 25.49
CA HIS A 872 5.95 11.53 24.39
C HIS A 872 6.52 12.68 23.56
N LEU A 873 6.05 13.92 23.76
CA LEU A 873 6.55 15.07 23.01
C LEU A 873 7.99 15.42 23.36
N TRP A 874 8.39 15.24 24.61
CA TRP A 874 9.75 15.52 25.07
C TRP A 874 10.08 14.81 26.40
N PRO A 875 11.29 14.25 26.58
CA PRO A 875 12.37 14.15 25.58
C PRO A 875 12.04 13.18 24.46
N GLN A 876 12.81 13.24 23.38
CA GLN A 876 12.67 12.30 22.27
C GLN A 876 12.71 10.85 22.76
N ASN A 877 11.84 10.02 22.22
CA ASN A 877 11.65 8.63 22.61
C ASN A 877 11.23 7.80 21.39
N ASP A 878 10.96 6.52 21.54
CA ASP A 878 10.64 5.64 20.43
C ASP A 878 9.35 6.03 19.65
N ALA A 879 8.42 6.75 20.27
CA ALA A 879 7.25 7.27 19.56
C ALA A 879 7.64 8.32 18.51
N TRP A 880 8.70 9.09 18.74
CA TRP A 880 9.26 10.01 17.74
C TRP A 880 9.66 9.30 16.45
N GLY A 881 10.21 8.09 16.55
CA GLY A 881 10.58 7.29 15.39
C GLY A 881 9.42 6.99 14.44
N GLN A 882 8.17 7.10 14.90
CA GLN A 882 6.99 6.94 14.06
C GLN A 882 6.63 8.23 13.30
N HIS A 883 7.13 9.39 13.72
CA HIS A 883 6.80 10.73 13.20
C HIS A 883 8.02 11.52 12.75
N ASP A 884 9.21 10.97 12.90
CA ASP A 884 10.48 11.58 12.50
C ASP A 884 10.90 11.04 11.14
N TYR A 885 10.91 11.90 10.14
CA TYR A 885 11.32 11.59 8.77
C TYR A 885 12.70 12.16 8.43
N THR A 886 13.47 12.56 9.44
CA THR A 886 14.85 13.02 9.24
C THR A 886 15.77 11.85 8.91
N LEU A 887 16.75 12.14 8.05
CA LEU A 887 17.81 11.21 7.64
C LEU A 887 18.96 11.20 8.65
#